data_1dae14e499bb4a7f94e1615dcaaa5e7e
#
_entry.id   1dae14e499bb4a7f94e1615dcaaa5e7e
#
_cell.length_a   1.000
_cell.length_b   1.000
_cell.length_c   1.000
_cell.angle_alpha   90.00
_cell.angle_beta   90.00
_cell.angle_gamma   90.00
#
_symmetry.space_group_name_H-M   'P 1'
#
loop_
_entity.id
_entity.type
_entity.pdbx_description
1 polymer ?
#
loop_
_entity_poly.entity_id
_entity_poly.type
_entity_poly.pdbx_seq_one_letter_code
_entity_poly.pdbx_strand_id
1 'polypeptide(L)'
;MAKRRGCGFIPPARLLFCLLLLNVSASAQSLPSEQESLRVRLRAEAGEVQLWKNPYWLRLLYYEKSLFGGYRSPSVDPAFFLSPKGRSNPEAELASAIDGFFVSGTDDDSPECRFPERYRWLREKLRPLEKTAPPRICKSFEDWKAAIDPESVSLLFAAGYLNNPSTLYGHTFLRIHKRGANGADLLDYTLNYAATTDEEGGVLFALRGLIGAYPGRFSTVPYYLKIQEYHNLENRDLWEFPLGLSKDAIDRLMRHAWELGKAAFPYYFFTRNCSWQLMPLLDIAEPSLNLASRFHLWVIPSDTARAAVDATGAAVRPVWRPSLWKTVEWKRALLSPRELELAARLARGRQSEAFKELGDMPPIRQAAALEAAADYLSWRFYARRIVKTELEERSGPVLAARAALGAQDTFSGTPLKTLSIRSGHESMRVGLGAIDAVHGPLTEFQWRFAMQDLLDCPDGYLPDAALEMGALKIRYDKRYNRTYFKEAKLAHVLSLNPWDDWVRRQSWEITAGIEQAEEKGRQRGTSAIWSMNAGAGAAVETHLFSRQLWYVLAVADTGFGDALDKMWRAGAGPKAGVLAGAGPLRALFEVRYLSYAFGDTAPLWTGTAAASLKLSRDSALRLEYSWRGHVKETGLVYQRFFFPP
;
A
#
# COMPACT_ATOMS: atom_id res chain seq x y z
N MET A 1 -21.35 55.80 28.67
CA MET A 1 -21.48 56.38 30.04
C MET A 1 -20.26 55.91 30.81
N ALA A 2 -19.20 56.69 30.93
CA ALA A 2 -18.91 57.80 31.86
C ALA A 2 -18.78 57.23 33.30
N LYS A 3 -17.62 57.23 33.89
CA LYS A 3 -16.82 58.25 34.58
C LYS A 3 -15.67 57.53 35.31
N ARG A 4 -14.41 57.83 35.12
CA ARG A 4 -13.52 58.90 35.60
C ARG A 4 -13.36 59.00 37.14
N ARG A 5 -12.02 58.99 37.50
CA ARG A 5 -11.28 59.71 38.54
C ARG A 5 -11.03 58.95 39.84
N GLY A 6 -9.93 59.01 40.50
CA GLY A 6 -8.92 60.07 40.51
C GLY A 6 -7.64 59.70 41.28
N CYS A 7 -6.66 60.53 41.06
CA CYS A 7 -5.30 60.59 41.67
C CYS A 7 -5.29 60.79 43.18
N GLY A 8 -4.22 60.26 43.84
CA GLY A 8 -3.80 60.65 45.16
C GLY A 8 -2.27 60.53 45.29
N PHE A 9 -1.62 61.65 45.52
CA PHE A 9 -0.20 61.95 45.64
C PHE A 9 0.37 61.61 47.01
N ILE A 10 1.53 60.95 47.07
CA ILE A 10 2.83 61.01 47.79
C ILE A 10 2.86 61.65 49.23
N PRO A 11 3.70 61.26 50.21
CA PRO A 11 5.18 61.36 50.11
C PRO A 11 5.99 60.29 50.95
N PRO A 12 7.33 60.42 51.00
CA PRO A 12 8.29 59.32 51.20
C PRO A 12 8.73 59.13 52.65
N ALA A 13 9.05 57.88 52.97
CA ALA A 13 9.84 57.59 54.16
C ALA A 13 10.97 56.59 53.81
N ARG A 14 12.16 57.03 54.10
CA ARG A 14 13.41 56.25 54.06
C ARG A 14 13.29 55.07 54.99
N LEU A 15 13.69 53.87 54.52
CA LEU A 15 14.32 52.88 55.37
C LEU A 15 15.31 52.05 54.61
N LEU A 16 16.52 52.13 55.06
CA LEU A 16 17.67 51.31 54.85
C LEU A 16 17.30 49.82 55.05
N PHE A 17 17.48 48.96 54.05
CA PHE A 17 17.52 47.54 54.32
C PHE A 17 18.62 46.87 53.50
N CYS A 18 19.38 46.10 54.21
CA CYS A 18 20.58 45.37 53.83
C CYS A 18 20.46 44.60 52.52
N LEU A 19 21.47 44.80 51.67
CA LEU A 19 21.87 43.85 50.63
C LEU A 19 22.30 42.52 51.29
N LEU A 20 21.45 41.55 51.31
CA LEU A 20 21.82 40.15 51.33
C LEU A 20 21.89 39.66 49.90
N LEU A 21 23.09 39.73 49.33
CA LEU A 21 23.49 39.03 48.12
C LEU A 21 23.41 37.53 48.42
N LEU A 22 22.25 36.92 48.19
CA LEU A 22 22.19 35.50 47.94
C LEU A 22 22.82 35.25 46.56
N ASN A 23 24.10 34.93 46.57
CA ASN A 23 24.76 34.23 45.47
C ASN A 23 24.08 32.87 45.30
N VAL A 24 23.03 32.80 44.49
CA VAL A 24 22.65 31.57 43.86
C VAL A 24 23.69 31.29 42.80
N SER A 25 24.79 30.72 43.20
CA SER A 25 25.72 30.05 42.29
C SER A 25 24.90 28.92 41.66
N ALA A 26 24.39 29.14 40.43
CA ALA A 26 24.03 28.06 39.55
C ALA A 26 25.30 27.22 39.38
N SER A 27 25.39 26.13 40.14
CA SER A 27 26.39 25.10 39.94
C SER A 27 26.12 24.50 38.57
N ALA A 28 26.62 25.10 37.49
CA ALA A 28 26.94 24.38 36.29
C ALA A 28 27.95 23.32 36.75
N GLN A 29 27.48 22.10 37.00
CA GLN A 29 28.35 20.96 37.23
C GLN A 29 29.22 20.84 35.98
N SER A 30 30.44 21.38 36.04
CA SER A 30 31.47 21.13 35.06
C SER A 30 31.70 19.60 35.04
N LEU A 31 31.63 19.00 33.86
CA LEU A 31 32.06 17.61 33.68
C LEU A 31 33.43 17.42 34.33
N PRO A 32 33.72 16.30 34.98
CA PRO A 32 35.05 15.99 35.45
C PRO A 32 36.04 16.15 34.30
N SER A 33 37.20 16.69 34.54
CA SER A 33 38.21 17.00 33.50
C SER A 33 38.56 15.78 32.63
N GLU A 34 38.49 14.59 33.17
CA GLU A 34 38.73 13.33 32.48
C GLU A 34 37.61 12.97 31.47
N GLN A 35 36.35 13.20 31.83
CA GLN A 35 35.21 12.99 30.93
C GLN A 35 35.21 13.97 29.77
N GLU A 36 35.55 15.24 30.02
CA GLU A 36 35.67 16.25 28.97
C GLU A 36 36.81 15.92 28.00
N SER A 37 37.97 15.51 28.53
CA SER A 37 39.10 15.06 27.71
C SER A 37 38.76 13.87 26.83
N LEU A 38 38.01 12.91 27.37
CA LEU A 38 37.52 11.74 26.61
C LEU A 38 36.52 12.15 25.52
N ARG A 39 35.58 13.04 25.83
CA ARG A 39 34.60 13.55 24.89
C ARG A 39 35.25 14.20 23.67
N VAL A 40 36.23 15.10 23.91
CA VAL A 40 36.99 15.78 22.85
C VAL A 40 37.76 14.78 22.00
N ARG A 41 38.42 13.80 22.62
CA ARG A 41 39.17 12.76 21.93
C ARG A 41 38.26 11.92 21.03
N LEU A 42 37.13 11.45 21.54
CA LEU A 42 36.17 10.61 20.75
C LEU A 42 35.61 11.37 19.55
N ARG A 43 35.33 12.66 19.69
CA ARG A 43 34.92 13.48 18.55
C ARG A 43 36.02 13.62 17.50
N ALA A 44 37.27 13.84 17.93
CA ALA A 44 38.42 13.91 17.02
C ALA A 44 38.63 12.61 16.28
N GLU A 45 38.69 11.48 16.98
CA GLU A 45 38.82 10.14 16.40
C GLU A 45 37.68 9.84 15.39
N ALA A 46 36.44 10.14 15.74
CA ALA A 46 35.29 9.96 14.84
C ALA A 46 35.37 10.87 13.59
N GLY A 47 35.92 12.06 13.74
CA GLY A 47 36.16 13.02 12.65
C GLY A 47 37.28 12.57 11.71
N GLU A 48 38.41 12.13 12.25
CA GLU A 48 39.56 11.63 11.47
C GLU A 48 39.19 10.45 10.56
N VAL A 49 38.44 9.49 11.07
CA VAL A 49 37.96 8.35 10.27
C VAL A 49 36.70 8.66 9.48
N GLN A 50 36.20 9.89 9.53
CA GLN A 50 34.95 10.34 8.91
C GLN A 50 33.77 9.39 9.19
N LEU A 51 33.62 8.98 10.45
CA LEU A 51 32.65 8.00 10.90
C LEU A 51 31.20 8.37 10.49
N TRP A 52 30.92 9.68 10.35
CA TRP A 52 29.66 10.20 9.88
C TRP A 52 29.32 9.85 8.42
N LYS A 53 30.32 9.39 7.60
CA LYS A 53 30.09 8.87 6.24
C LYS A 53 29.77 7.37 6.22
N ASN A 54 29.85 6.69 7.36
CA ASN A 54 29.56 5.25 7.43
C ASN A 54 28.14 4.96 6.92
N PRO A 55 27.96 4.01 5.98
CA PRO A 55 26.66 3.71 5.41
C PRO A 55 25.59 3.34 6.45
N TYR A 56 25.98 2.68 7.54
CA TYR A 56 25.04 2.31 8.60
C TYR A 56 24.54 3.55 9.38
N TRP A 57 25.45 4.48 9.71
CA TRP A 57 25.08 5.77 10.32
C TRP A 57 24.12 6.55 9.44
N LEU A 58 24.42 6.64 8.15
CA LEU A 58 23.56 7.34 7.20
C LEU A 58 22.18 6.70 7.08
N ARG A 59 22.10 5.36 7.11
CA ARG A 59 20.84 4.61 7.10
C ARG A 59 20.01 4.82 8.36
N LEU A 60 20.60 4.80 9.56
CA LEU A 60 19.92 5.04 10.83
C LEU A 60 19.15 6.36 10.85
N LEU A 61 19.63 7.35 10.11
CA LEU A 61 19.05 8.68 10.04
C LEU A 61 18.35 8.97 8.71
N TYR A 62 18.25 7.95 7.83
CA TYR A 62 17.64 8.07 6.50
C TYR A 62 18.28 9.15 5.63
N TYR A 63 19.60 9.41 5.77
CA TYR A 63 20.25 10.40 4.95
C TYR A 63 20.33 9.98 3.48
N GLU A 64 20.00 10.90 2.61
CA GLU A 64 20.11 10.81 1.17
C GLU A 64 21.06 11.87 0.64
N LYS A 65 21.77 11.54 -0.45
CA LYS A 65 22.59 12.51 -1.15
C LYS A 65 21.71 13.57 -1.81
N SER A 66 22.00 14.84 -1.57
CA SER A 66 21.33 15.94 -2.24
C SER A 66 21.88 16.13 -3.65
N LEU A 67 21.04 16.57 -4.60
CA LEU A 67 21.45 16.93 -5.97
C LEU A 67 22.50 18.04 -6.00
N PHE A 68 22.51 18.92 -5.01
CA PHE A 68 23.45 20.04 -4.89
C PHE A 68 24.64 19.72 -3.98
N GLY A 69 24.86 18.45 -3.67
CA GLY A 69 25.89 17.99 -2.75
C GLY A 69 25.43 17.92 -1.29
N GLY A 70 26.21 17.20 -0.46
CA GLY A 70 25.88 16.96 0.94
C GLY A 70 24.80 15.89 1.16
N TYR A 71 24.25 15.88 2.38
CA TYR A 71 23.26 14.92 2.82
C TYR A 71 22.02 15.63 3.37
N ARG A 72 20.85 14.97 3.23
CA ARG A 72 19.62 15.43 3.88
C ARG A 72 18.76 14.24 4.26
N SER A 73 18.29 14.22 5.51
CA SER A 73 17.27 13.29 5.95
C SER A 73 15.88 13.78 5.54
N PRO A 74 15.00 12.92 5.02
CA PRO A 74 13.61 13.26 4.72
C PRO A 74 12.75 13.46 5.98
N SER A 75 13.21 13.01 7.17
CA SER A 75 12.46 13.22 8.41
C SER A 75 12.13 14.70 8.61
N VAL A 76 10.86 14.98 8.92
CA VAL A 76 10.36 16.33 9.18
C VAL A 76 10.24 16.63 10.67
N ASP A 77 10.45 15.63 11.53
CA ASP A 77 10.36 15.77 12.98
C ASP A 77 11.72 16.17 13.56
N PRO A 78 11.85 17.38 14.15
CA PRO A 78 13.10 17.82 14.79
C PRO A 78 13.55 16.89 15.93
N ALA A 79 12.59 16.23 16.62
CA ALA A 79 12.89 15.32 17.73
C ALA A 79 13.63 14.05 17.30
N PHE A 80 13.67 13.75 15.99
CA PHE A 80 14.45 12.65 15.44
C PHE A 80 15.96 12.91 15.43
N PHE A 81 16.38 14.15 15.65
CA PHE A 81 17.78 14.56 15.66
C PHE A 81 18.20 15.07 17.03
N LEU A 82 19.49 14.91 17.35
CA LEU A 82 20.13 15.46 18.54
C LEU A 82 20.72 16.84 18.26
N SER A 83 21.21 17.06 17.04
CA SER A 83 21.74 18.34 16.60
C SER A 83 20.64 19.19 15.94
N PRO A 84 20.56 20.50 16.18
CA PRO A 84 19.70 21.41 15.42
C PRO A 84 19.99 21.40 13.91
N LYS A 85 21.22 21.04 13.51
CA LYS A 85 21.64 20.88 12.12
C LYS A 85 21.54 19.41 11.64
N GLY A 86 21.10 18.49 12.49
CA GLY A 86 21.14 17.05 12.26
C GLY A 86 20.42 16.63 10.98
N ARG A 87 19.34 17.31 10.59
CA ARG A 87 18.62 17.00 9.36
C ARG A 87 19.47 17.07 8.08
N SER A 88 20.47 17.94 8.03
CA SER A 88 21.30 18.19 6.83
C SER A 88 22.79 17.99 7.04
N ASN A 89 23.22 17.77 8.28
CA ASN A 89 24.64 17.61 8.62
C ASN A 89 24.84 16.35 9.48
N PRO A 90 25.19 15.20 8.85
CA PRO A 90 25.41 13.95 9.56
C PRO A 90 26.61 13.97 10.51
N GLU A 91 27.59 14.86 10.28
CA GLU A 91 28.74 15.05 11.15
C GLU A 91 28.35 15.77 12.45
N ALA A 92 27.57 16.85 12.33
CA ALA A 92 27.07 17.57 13.50
C ALA A 92 26.13 16.66 14.34
N GLU A 93 25.34 15.81 13.70
CA GLU A 93 24.49 14.83 14.39
C GLU A 93 25.31 13.79 15.12
N LEU A 94 26.37 13.26 14.48
CA LEU A 94 27.29 12.31 15.10
C LEU A 94 27.98 12.94 16.33
N ALA A 95 28.47 14.17 16.20
CA ALA A 95 29.09 14.89 17.30
C ALA A 95 28.13 15.07 18.49
N SER A 96 26.89 15.46 18.21
CA SER A 96 25.84 15.58 19.24
C SER A 96 25.46 14.23 19.86
N ALA A 97 25.50 13.14 19.09
CA ALA A 97 25.29 11.79 19.62
C ALA A 97 26.43 11.35 20.54
N ILE A 98 27.68 11.66 20.19
CA ILE A 98 28.84 11.41 21.08
C ILE A 98 28.69 12.19 22.40
N ASP A 99 28.28 13.46 22.34
CA ASP A 99 28.01 14.25 23.56
C ASP A 99 26.95 13.64 24.44
N GLY A 100 25.95 13.02 23.84
CA GLY A 100 24.86 12.36 24.55
C GLY A 100 25.28 11.27 25.52
N PHE A 101 26.48 10.65 25.36
CA PHE A 101 27.03 9.71 26.33
C PHE A 101 27.39 10.37 27.67
N PHE A 102 27.68 11.65 27.63
CA PHE A 102 28.14 12.43 28.79
C PHE A 102 27.04 13.30 29.43
N VAL A 103 25.81 13.19 28.94
CA VAL A 103 24.64 13.88 29.54
C VAL A 103 24.35 13.27 30.90
N SER A 104 24.24 14.10 31.93
CA SER A 104 23.85 13.69 33.29
C SER A 104 22.37 13.33 33.32
N GLY A 105 22.01 12.34 34.15
CA GLY A 105 20.61 11.91 34.35
C GLY A 105 20.40 10.43 34.04
N THR A 106 19.39 9.85 34.67
CA THR A 106 18.99 8.44 34.50
C THR A 106 17.67 8.31 33.78
N ASP A 107 17.15 9.40 33.21
CA ASP A 107 15.81 9.48 32.65
C ASP A 107 15.69 8.76 31.32
N ASP A 108 14.54 8.14 31.09
CA ASP A 108 14.16 7.50 29.82
C ASP A 108 14.18 8.47 28.63
N ASP A 109 14.20 9.78 28.86
CA ASP A 109 14.36 10.82 27.85
C ASP A 109 15.82 11.09 27.46
N SER A 110 16.80 10.40 28.10
CA SER A 110 18.21 10.53 27.71
C SER A 110 18.42 10.20 26.21
N PRO A 111 19.41 10.80 25.54
CA PRO A 111 19.71 10.49 24.14
C PRO A 111 19.88 8.99 23.86
N GLU A 112 20.51 8.24 24.76
CA GLU A 112 20.75 6.81 24.65
C GLU A 112 19.42 6.01 24.67
N CYS A 113 18.48 6.37 25.55
CA CYS A 113 17.20 5.69 25.66
C CYS A 113 16.21 6.09 24.55
N ARG A 114 16.38 7.28 23.99
CA ARG A 114 15.63 7.72 22.81
C ARG A 114 16.09 7.02 21.53
N PHE A 115 17.40 6.70 21.42
CA PHE A 115 18.03 6.20 20.21
C PHE A 115 18.92 4.96 20.48
N PRO A 116 18.36 3.85 21.00
CA PRO A 116 19.14 2.71 21.49
C PRO A 116 19.98 2.01 20.41
N GLU A 117 19.55 2.01 19.14
CA GLU A 117 20.33 1.40 18.07
C GLU A 117 21.51 2.29 17.63
N ARG A 118 21.31 3.62 17.57
CA ARG A 118 22.40 4.57 17.30
C ARG A 118 23.50 4.45 18.35
N TYR A 119 23.11 4.37 19.64
CA TYR A 119 24.05 4.27 20.75
C TYR A 119 24.72 2.89 20.85
N ARG A 120 24.00 1.81 20.56
CA ARG A 120 24.60 0.48 20.44
C ARG A 120 25.70 0.49 19.36
N TRP A 121 25.40 1.02 18.16
CA TRP A 121 26.35 1.11 17.07
C TRP A 121 27.56 2.01 17.39
N LEU A 122 27.33 3.15 18.02
CA LEU A 122 28.41 4.04 18.45
C LEU A 122 29.35 3.37 19.46
N ARG A 123 28.81 2.62 20.43
CA ARG A 123 29.62 1.82 21.38
C ARG A 123 30.49 0.78 20.68
N GLU A 124 29.97 0.13 19.67
CA GLU A 124 30.72 -0.83 18.85
C GLU A 124 31.88 -0.15 18.10
N LYS A 125 31.69 1.06 17.59
CA LYS A 125 32.70 1.81 16.83
C LYS A 125 33.69 2.58 17.69
N LEU A 126 33.28 3.03 18.86
CA LEU A 126 34.06 3.84 19.79
C LEU A 126 34.39 3.04 21.06
N ARG A 127 35.20 2.01 20.93
CA ARG A 127 35.50 1.03 21.99
C ARG A 127 35.94 1.58 23.37
N PRO A 128 36.59 2.77 23.52
CA PRO A 128 36.92 3.31 24.84
C PRO A 128 35.71 3.60 25.73
N LEU A 129 34.49 3.67 25.16
CA LEU A 129 33.26 3.98 25.90
C LEU A 129 32.80 2.89 26.89
N GLU A 130 33.16 1.62 26.69
CA GLU A 130 32.67 0.52 27.54
C GLU A 130 33.05 0.68 29.01
N LYS A 131 34.25 1.23 29.30
CA LYS A 131 34.74 1.41 30.66
C LYS A 131 34.30 2.74 31.28
N THR A 132 34.10 3.77 30.46
CA THR A 132 33.94 5.16 30.93
C THR A 132 32.49 5.64 30.94
N ALA A 133 31.65 5.07 30.09
CA ALA A 133 30.22 5.37 30.01
C ALA A 133 29.44 4.04 29.91
N PRO A 134 29.14 3.37 31.02
CA PRO A 134 28.40 2.11 31.00
C PRO A 134 27.00 2.31 30.37
N PRO A 135 26.43 1.25 29.73
CA PRO A 135 25.11 1.33 29.13
C PRO A 135 24.05 1.73 30.15
N ARG A 136 23.14 2.62 29.73
CA ARG A 136 22.00 3.03 30.58
C ARG A 136 20.90 1.97 30.54
N ILE A 137 20.18 1.86 31.65
CA ILE A 137 18.96 1.05 31.72
C ILE A 137 17.80 1.93 31.25
N CYS A 138 17.28 1.62 30.08
CA CYS A 138 16.17 2.36 29.45
C CYS A 138 14.85 1.67 29.74
N LYS A 139 14.26 1.94 30.90
CA LYS A 139 13.12 1.20 31.42
C LYS A 139 11.93 1.18 30.44
N SER A 140 11.54 2.31 29.89
CA SER A 140 10.41 2.38 28.95
C SER A 140 10.65 1.58 27.67
N PHE A 141 11.89 1.55 27.15
CA PHE A 141 12.23 0.71 26.01
C PHE A 141 12.19 -0.77 26.35
N GLU A 142 12.77 -1.16 27.51
CA GLU A 142 12.77 -2.55 27.94
C GLU A 142 11.36 -3.05 28.25
N ASP A 143 10.53 -2.25 28.93
CA ASP A 143 9.13 -2.59 29.21
C ASP A 143 8.33 -2.76 27.89
N TRP A 144 8.53 -1.87 26.91
CA TRP A 144 7.92 -1.97 25.59
C TRP A 144 8.37 -3.23 24.85
N LYS A 145 9.67 -3.52 24.84
CA LYS A 145 10.23 -4.71 24.19
C LYS A 145 9.76 -5.99 24.89
N ALA A 146 9.70 -6.00 26.22
CA ALA A 146 9.22 -7.14 27.00
C ALA A 146 7.72 -7.42 26.77
N ALA A 147 6.89 -6.38 26.60
CA ALA A 147 5.48 -6.55 26.27
C ALA A 147 5.27 -7.24 24.91
N ILE A 148 6.14 -6.93 23.94
CA ILE A 148 6.13 -7.54 22.61
C ILE A 148 6.73 -8.94 22.64
N ASP A 149 7.82 -9.16 23.41
CA ASP A 149 8.60 -10.40 23.55
C ASP A 149 8.93 -11.07 22.20
N PRO A 150 9.73 -10.41 21.34
CA PRO A 150 9.92 -10.80 19.96
C PRO A 150 10.70 -12.12 19.82
N GLU A 151 10.17 -13.06 19.02
CA GLU A 151 10.83 -14.33 18.67
C GLU A 151 11.18 -14.40 17.19
N SER A 152 10.24 -14.03 16.33
CA SER A 152 10.42 -14.02 14.86
C SER A 152 9.61 -12.90 14.24
N VAL A 153 9.86 -12.61 12.96
CA VAL A 153 9.20 -11.53 12.21
C VAL A 153 8.69 -12.05 10.89
N SER A 154 7.45 -11.70 10.56
CA SER A 154 6.84 -11.92 9.25
C SER A 154 6.52 -10.60 8.57
N LEU A 155 6.68 -10.55 7.24
CA LEU A 155 6.14 -9.47 6.44
C LEU A 155 4.71 -9.83 6.03
N LEU A 156 3.77 -8.94 6.31
CA LEU A 156 2.39 -9.07 5.88
C LEU A 156 2.12 -8.17 4.68
N PHE A 157 1.41 -8.74 3.72
CA PHE A 157 0.90 -8.03 2.55
C PHE A 157 -0.62 -8.15 2.52
N ALA A 158 -1.31 -7.01 2.66
CA ALA A 158 -2.74 -6.91 2.41
C ALA A 158 -2.95 -6.59 0.92
N ALA A 159 -3.73 -7.42 0.21
CA ALA A 159 -4.01 -7.26 -1.21
C ALA A 159 -4.57 -5.87 -1.55
N GLY A 160 -4.45 -5.43 -2.80
CA GLY A 160 -4.93 -4.12 -3.24
C GLY A 160 -6.43 -3.92 -2.96
N TYR A 161 -6.80 -2.66 -2.72
CA TYR A 161 -8.18 -2.25 -2.49
C TYR A 161 -8.52 -1.05 -3.37
N LEU A 162 -9.31 -1.27 -4.42
CA LEU A 162 -9.54 -0.28 -5.47
C LEU A 162 -10.37 0.93 -5.03
N ASN A 163 -11.10 0.81 -3.91
CA ASN A 163 -11.96 1.91 -3.44
C ASN A 163 -11.21 2.99 -2.63
N ASN A 164 -9.90 2.83 -2.41
CA ASN A 164 -9.09 3.82 -1.69
C ASN A 164 -7.77 4.07 -2.43
N PRO A 165 -7.48 5.31 -2.87
CA PRO A 165 -6.26 5.64 -3.60
C PRO A 165 -4.96 5.29 -2.89
N SER A 166 -4.90 5.38 -1.55
CA SER A 166 -3.70 5.09 -0.78
C SER A 166 -3.37 3.59 -0.68
N THR A 167 -4.33 2.72 -0.98
CA THR A 167 -4.20 1.26 -0.84
C THR A 167 -4.47 0.50 -2.15
N LEU A 168 -4.51 1.21 -3.28
CA LEU A 168 -4.73 0.62 -4.61
C LEU A 168 -3.81 -0.57 -4.89
N TYR A 169 -2.54 -0.43 -4.54
CA TYR A 169 -1.50 -1.42 -4.81
C TYR A 169 -1.28 -2.42 -3.67
N GLY A 170 -2.07 -2.32 -2.62
CA GLY A 170 -1.86 -3.10 -1.41
C GLY A 170 -1.24 -2.30 -0.26
N HIS A 171 -1.01 -2.99 0.84
CA HIS A 171 -0.36 -2.43 2.02
C HIS A 171 0.58 -3.47 2.63
N THR A 172 1.72 -3.03 3.19
CA THR A 172 2.64 -3.92 3.90
C THR A 172 2.93 -3.42 5.30
N PHE A 173 3.11 -4.36 6.21
CA PHE A 173 3.52 -4.13 7.58
C PHE A 173 4.24 -5.38 8.13
N LEU A 174 4.92 -5.25 9.26
CA LEU A 174 5.57 -6.38 9.91
C LEU A 174 4.69 -6.91 11.04
N ARG A 175 4.64 -8.23 11.19
CA ARG A 175 4.12 -8.92 12.37
C ARG A 175 5.31 -9.44 13.18
N ILE A 176 5.30 -9.15 14.45
CA ILE A 176 6.32 -9.59 15.39
C ILE A 176 5.69 -10.69 16.22
N HIS A 177 6.17 -11.91 16.01
CA HIS A 177 5.67 -13.09 16.73
C HIS A 177 6.19 -13.08 18.14
N LYS A 178 5.26 -13.24 19.08
CA LYS A 178 5.55 -13.31 20.49
C LYS A 178 6.07 -14.70 20.85
N ARG A 179 7.10 -14.77 21.71
CA ARG A 179 7.66 -16.02 22.18
C ARG A 179 6.61 -16.83 22.94
N GLY A 180 6.56 -18.14 22.65
CA GLY A 180 5.68 -19.07 23.35
C GLY A 180 4.19 -18.82 23.17
N ALA A 181 3.77 -18.12 22.12
CA ALA A 181 2.36 -17.76 21.88
C ALA A 181 1.42 -18.98 21.70
N ASN A 182 1.95 -20.20 21.46
CA ASN A 182 1.23 -21.48 21.40
C ASN A 182 -0.21 -21.44 20.84
N GLY A 183 -0.39 -20.76 19.67
CA GLY A 183 -1.69 -20.59 19.01
C GLY A 183 -2.47 -19.33 19.41
N ALA A 184 -1.93 -18.47 20.28
CA ALA A 184 -2.51 -17.16 20.60
C ALA A 184 -2.01 -16.06 19.64
N ASP A 185 -1.94 -16.38 18.35
CA ASP A 185 -1.42 -15.53 17.26
C ASP A 185 -1.97 -14.09 17.24
N LEU A 186 -3.21 -13.92 17.68
CA LEU A 186 -3.87 -12.61 17.70
C LEU A 186 -3.29 -11.65 18.75
N LEU A 187 -2.51 -12.16 19.71
CA LEU A 187 -1.83 -11.37 20.74
C LEU A 187 -0.47 -10.84 20.30
N ASP A 188 -0.01 -11.19 19.10
CA ASP A 188 1.19 -10.64 18.48
C ASP A 188 1.05 -9.14 18.24
N TYR A 189 2.17 -8.49 18.00
CA TYR A 189 2.20 -7.08 17.66
C TYR A 189 2.55 -6.87 16.19
N THR A 190 2.13 -5.74 15.66
CA THR A 190 2.50 -5.31 14.31
C THR A 190 3.27 -4.00 14.36
N LEU A 191 4.25 -3.85 13.48
CA LEU A 191 4.92 -2.60 13.20
C LEU A 191 4.44 -2.11 11.84
N ASN A 192 3.72 -1.00 11.86
CA ASN A 192 3.04 -0.44 10.70
C ASN A 192 3.53 0.99 10.44
N TYR A 193 3.64 1.38 9.17
CA TYR A 193 3.87 2.76 8.75
C TYR A 193 2.71 3.23 7.89
N ALA A 194 2.09 4.32 8.27
CA ALA A 194 0.92 4.87 7.57
C ALA A 194 0.90 6.39 7.57
N ALA A 195 0.18 6.98 6.61
CA ALA A 195 -0.13 8.41 6.64
C ALA A 195 -1.06 8.73 7.82
N THR A 196 -0.77 9.82 8.50
CA THR A 196 -1.64 10.36 9.56
C THR A 196 -2.52 11.43 8.93
N THR A 197 -3.80 11.13 8.77
CA THR A 197 -4.79 12.03 8.16
C THR A 197 -6.19 11.67 8.63
N ASP A 198 -7.06 12.66 8.72
CA ASP A 198 -8.49 12.50 8.98
C ASP A 198 -9.31 12.38 7.68
N GLU A 199 -8.64 12.51 6.52
CA GLU A 199 -9.27 12.38 5.20
C GLU A 199 -9.35 10.91 4.78
N GLU A 200 -10.51 10.42 4.39
CA GLU A 200 -10.72 9.01 4.02
C GLU A 200 -10.66 8.76 2.49
N GLY A 201 -10.65 9.82 1.65
CA GLY A 201 -10.62 9.64 0.20
C GLY A 201 -10.91 10.92 -0.60
N GLY A 202 -11.10 10.75 -1.91
CA GLY A 202 -11.41 11.85 -2.84
C GLY A 202 -10.20 12.34 -3.63
N VAL A 203 -10.46 13.24 -4.59
CA VAL A 203 -9.43 13.75 -5.51
C VAL A 203 -8.36 14.56 -4.77
N LEU A 204 -8.77 15.39 -3.80
CA LEU A 204 -7.83 16.21 -3.03
C LEU A 204 -6.91 15.34 -2.16
N PHE A 205 -7.46 14.29 -1.54
CA PHE A 205 -6.69 13.30 -0.80
C PHE A 205 -5.63 12.64 -1.69
N ALA A 206 -6.03 12.21 -2.91
CA ALA A 206 -5.09 11.60 -3.87
C ALA A 206 -3.98 12.58 -4.27
N LEU A 207 -4.31 13.84 -4.60
CA LEU A 207 -3.33 14.87 -4.97
C LEU A 207 -2.36 15.18 -3.83
N ARG A 208 -2.85 15.35 -2.60
CA ARG A 208 -2.00 15.56 -1.41
C ARG A 208 -1.07 14.37 -1.15
N GLY A 209 -1.57 13.15 -1.33
CA GLY A 209 -0.75 11.94 -1.23
C GLY A 209 0.33 11.82 -2.31
N LEU A 210 0.08 12.35 -3.52
CA LEU A 210 1.08 12.39 -4.60
C LEU A 210 2.26 13.32 -4.29
N ILE A 211 2.01 14.47 -3.64
CA ILE A 211 3.03 15.49 -3.34
C ILE A 211 3.64 15.33 -1.94
N GLY A 212 3.27 14.30 -1.16
CA GLY A 212 3.84 14.04 0.16
C GLY A 212 3.36 15.02 1.25
N ALA A 213 2.14 15.53 1.12
CA ALA A 213 1.58 16.50 2.07
C ALA A 213 1.16 15.88 3.41
N TYR A 214 1.05 14.55 3.51
CA TYR A 214 0.71 13.88 4.76
C TYR A 214 1.96 13.44 5.52
N PRO A 215 2.03 13.65 6.85
CA PRO A 215 3.05 13.02 7.67
C PRO A 215 2.75 11.52 7.82
N GLY A 216 3.74 10.69 7.54
CA GLY A 216 3.71 9.27 7.83
C GLY A 216 4.45 8.97 9.13
N ARG A 217 3.90 8.03 9.92
CA ARG A 217 4.48 7.62 11.21
C ARG A 217 4.49 6.11 11.37
N PHE A 218 5.49 5.62 12.08
CA PHE A 218 5.48 4.25 12.56
C PHE A 218 4.58 4.10 13.78
N SER A 219 3.90 2.97 13.87
CA SER A 219 3.06 2.60 15.00
C SER A 219 3.17 1.13 15.31
N THR A 220 3.16 0.80 16.61
CA THR A 220 3.10 -0.58 17.08
C THR A 220 1.72 -0.82 17.66
N VAL A 221 0.98 -1.76 17.08
CA VAL A 221 -0.40 -2.08 17.47
C VAL A 221 -0.60 -3.59 17.53
N PRO A 222 -1.52 -4.09 18.39
CA PRO A 222 -1.86 -5.51 18.44
C PRO A 222 -2.33 -6.03 17.06
N TYR A 223 -1.93 -7.26 16.72
CA TYR A 223 -2.21 -7.87 15.43
C TYR A 223 -3.71 -8.05 15.16
N TYR A 224 -4.52 -8.36 16.18
CA TYR A 224 -5.97 -8.52 16.02
C TYR A 224 -6.66 -7.26 15.46
N LEU A 225 -6.14 -6.04 15.76
CA LEU A 225 -6.67 -4.81 15.21
C LEU A 225 -6.45 -4.73 13.69
N LYS A 226 -5.30 -5.20 13.22
CA LYS A 226 -4.99 -5.25 11.78
C LYS A 226 -5.79 -6.33 11.06
N ILE A 227 -6.11 -7.44 11.72
CA ILE A 227 -7.06 -8.41 11.18
C ILE A 227 -8.45 -7.79 11.03
N GLN A 228 -8.95 -7.08 12.04
CA GLN A 228 -10.24 -6.40 11.93
C GLN A 228 -10.26 -5.37 10.79
N GLU A 229 -9.22 -4.58 10.65
CA GLU A 229 -9.08 -3.56 9.60
C GLU A 229 -9.08 -4.21 8.21
N TYR A 230 -8.15 -5.09 7.94
CA TYR A 230 -7.95 -5.60 6.57
C TYR A 230 -8.89 -6.74 6.19
N HIS A 231 -9.04 -7.76 7.05
CA HIS A 231 -9.86 -8.92 6.74
C HIS A 231 -11.36 -8.60 6.78
N ASN A 232 -11.82 -7.88 7.83
CA ASN A 232 -13.23 -7.65 8.05
C ASN A 232 -13.74 -6.37 7.37
N LEU A 233 -13.15 -5.20 7.70
CA LEU A 233 -13.66 -3.91 7.23
C LEU A 233 -13.32 -3.66 5.76
N GLU A 234 -12.06 -3.82 5.36
CA GLU A 234 -11.62 -3.60 3.99
C GLU A 234 -11.81 -4.82 3.09
N ASN A 235 -12.11 -5.98 3.66
CA ASN A 235 -12.35 -7.22 2.93
C ASN A 235 -11.20 -7.59 1.98
N ARG A 236 -9.99 -7.63 2.49
CA ARG A 236 -8.74 -7.90 1.75
C ARG A 236 -8.13 -9.23 2.17
N ASP A 237 -7.55 -9.92 1.22
CA ASP A 237 -6.70 -11.08 1.50
C ASP A 237 -5.42 -10.63 2.20
N LEU A 238 -4.99 -11.35 3.22
CA LEU A 238 -3.72 -11.15 3.89
C LEU A 238 -2.77 -12.30 3.57
N TRP A 239 -1.58 -11.95 3.10
CA TRP A 239 -0.47 -12.87 2.92
C TRP A 239 0.59 -12.59 3.96
N GLU A 240 1.02 -13.62 4.64
CA GLU A 240 2.07 -13.58 5.64
C GLU A 240 3.27 -14.36 5.14
N PHE A 241 4.42 -13.69 5.11
CA PHE A 241 5.69 -14.22 4.66
C PHE A 241 6.68 -14.18 5.84
N PRO A 242 7.01 -15.32 6.46
CA PRO A 242 8.05 -15.36 7.48
C PRO A 242 9.37 -14.85 6.90
N LEU A 243 10.09 -14.02 7.66
CA LEU A 243 11.41 -13.51 7.31
C LEU A 243 12.48 -14.30 8.07
N GLY A 244 13.53 -14.73 7.38
CA GLY A 244 14.64 -15.49 7.96
C GLY A 244 15.64 -14.61 8.73
N LEU A 245 15.16 -13.75 9.64
CA LEU A 245 16.01 -12.85 10.41
C LEU A 245 16.62 -13.56 11.62
N SER A 246 17.91 -13.32 11.87
CA SER A 246 18.58 -13.79 13.08
C SER A 246 18.07 -13.04 14.33
N LYS A 247 18.32 -13.60 15.51
CA LYS A 247 17.97 -12.95 16.78
C LYS A 247 18.59 -11.55 16.90
N ASP A 248 19.85 -11.40 16.50
CA ASP A 248 20.54 -10.11 16.54
C ASP A 248 19.94 -9.12 15.54
N ALA A 249 19.49 -9.60 14.38
CA ALA A 249 18.76 -8.76 13.41
C ALA A 249 17.43 -8.29 13.98
N ILE A 250 16.68 -9.17 14.64
CA ILE A 250 15.42 -8.81 15.31
C ILE A 250 15.69 -7.79 16.42
N ASP A 251 16.74 -7.98 17.22
CA ASP A 251 17.11 -7.02 18.27
C ASP A 251 17.49 -5.64 17.70
N ARG A 252 18.21 -5.56 16.57
CA ARG A 252 18.47 -4.29 15.86
C ARG A 252 17.19 -3.66 15.34
N LEU A 253 16.31 -4.48 14.73
CA LEU A 253 15.01 -4.03 14.25
C LEU A 253 14.18 -3.40 15.36
N MET A 254 14.09 -4.04 16.52
CA MET A 254 13.30 -3.55 17.65
C MET A 254 13.86 -2.24 18.21
N ARG A 255 15.19 -2.15 18.39
CA ARG A 255 15.82 -0.88 18.84
C ARG A 255 15.55 0.26 17.87
N HIS A 256 15.71 0.01 16.57
CA HIS A 256 15.48 1.06 15.58
C HIS A 256 13.99 1.39 15.41
N ALA A 257 13.09 0.42 15.51
CA ALA A 257 11.64 0.66 15.53
C ALA A 257 11.21 1.59 16.68
N TRP A 258 11.81 1.43 17.87
CA TRP A 258 11.63 2.34 19.00
C TRP A 258 12.05 3.78 18.66
N GLU A 259 13.23 3.96 18.03
CA GLU A 259 13.71 5.26 17.58
C GLU A 259 12.77 5.95 16.60
N LEU A 260 12.16 5.15 15.71
CA LEU A 260 11.23 5.64 14.69
C LEU A 260 9.84 5.99 15.23
N GLY A 261 9.47 5.51 16.41
CA GLY A 261 8.17 5.81 17.02
C GLY A 261 7.89 7.31 17.23
N LYS A 262 8.96 8.11 17.35
CA LYS A 262 8.88 9.59 17.47
C LYS A 262 9.19 10.32 16.15
N ALA A 263 9.50 9.61 15.06
CA ALA A 263 9.85 10.20 13.78
C ALA A 263 8.62 10.39 12.88
N ALA A 264 8.64 11.43 12.06
CA ALA A 264 7.69 11.65 11.00
C ALA A 264 8.40 11.88 9.67
N PHE A 265 7.85 11.30 8.61
CA PHE A 265 8.37 11.45 7.26
C PHE A 265 7.24 11.87 6.31
N PRO A 266 7.51 12.61 5.21
CA PRO A 266 6.51 12.86 4.19
C PRO A 266 6.06 11.53 3.56
N TYR A 267 4.75 11.29 3.52
CA TYR A 267 4.17 10.09 2.94
C TYR A 267 3.76 10.34 1.48
N TYR A 268 4.44 9.67 0.56
CA TYR A 268 4.13 9.72 -0.87
C TYR A 268 3.48 8.40 -1.30
N PHE A 269 2.31 8.46 -1.94
CA PHE A 269 1.58 7.24 -2.31
C PHE A 269 2.35 6.31 -3.25
N PHE A 270 3.22 6.84 -4.10
CA PHE A 270 3.90 6.04 -5.14
C PHE A 270 5.40 5.87 -4.96
N THR A 271 6.05 6.57 -4.02
CA THR A 271 7.50 6.50 -3.88
C THR A 271 7.96 6.17 -2.47
N ARG A 272 7.42 6.85 -1.45
CA ARG A 272 7.78 6.67 -0.04
C ARG A 272 6.56 6.33 0.79
N ASN A 273 5.91 5.25 0.39
CA ASN A 273 4.71 4.72 1.02
C ASN A 273 5.03 3.74 2.17
N CYS A 274 4.00 3.06 2.67
CA CYS A 274 4.11 2.08 3.75
C CYS A 274 5.17 1.01 3.47
N SER A 275 5.23 0.53 2.26
CA SER A 275 6.12 -0.57 1.90
C SER A 275 7.58 -0.13 1.76
N TRP A 276 7.81 1.08 1.20
CA TRP A 276 9.17 1.60 1.09
C TRP A 276 9.81 1.83 2.46
N GLN A 277 9.06 2.38 3.43
CA GLN A 277 9.60 2.69 4.75
C GLN A 277 10.04 1.46 5.55
N LEU A 278 9.50 0.29 5.23
CA LEU A 278 9.95 -0.96 5.82
C LEU A 278 11.31 -1.41 5.27
N MET A 279 11.70 -1.00 4.06
CA MET A 279 12.96 -1.44 3.44
C MET A 279 14.19 -0.93 4.19
N PRO A 280 14.34 0.39 4.49
CA PRO A 280 15.45 0.87 5.33
C PRO A 280 15.45 0.24 6.73
N LEU A 281 14.28 -0.02 7.33
CA LEU A 281 14.18 -0.67 8.63
C LEU A 281 14.73 -2.11 8.59
N LEU A 282 14.40 -2.87 7.55
CA LEU A 282 14.97 -4.21 7.32
C LEU A 282 16.47 -4.15 7.02
N ASP A 283 16.94 -3.13 6.31
CA ASP A 283 18.38 -2.91 6.05
C ASP A 283 19.16 -2.52 7.32
N ILE A 284 18.51 -1.95 8.33
CA ILE A 284 19.12 -1.74 9.65
C ILE A 284 19.17 -3.07 10.43
N ALA A 285 18.10 -3.85 10.36
CA ALA A 285 18.05 -5.17 10.97
C ALA A 285 19.14 -6.09 10.40
N GLU A 286 19.27 -6.13 9.08
CA GLU A 286 20.26 -6.96 8.37
C GLU A 286 20.85 -6.17 7.19
N PRO A 287 22.01 -5.51 7.38
CA PRO A 287 22.61 -4.61 6.38
C PRO A 287 22.94 -5.26 5.03
N SER A 288 23.11 -6.58 5.01
CA SER A 288 23.41 -7.33 3.79
C SER A 288 22.23 -7.38 2.80
N LEU A 289 21.00 -7.13 3.25
CA LEU A 289 19.80 -7.16 2.40
C LEU A 289 19.78 -6.05 1.35
N ASN A 290 20.23 -4.86 1.72
CA ASN A 290 20.30 -3.67 0.85
C ASN A 290 19.02 -3.43 0.03
N LEU A 291 17.87 -3.55 0.67
CA LEU A 291 16.54 -3.50 0.03
C LEU A 291 16.17 -2.10 -0.44
N ALA A 292 16.41 -1.08 0.39
CA ALA A 292 16.01 0.29 0.07
C ALA A 292 16.65 0.82 -1.23
N SER A 293 17.86 0.34 -1.55
CA SER A 293 18.57 0.74 -2.78
C SER A 293 18.02 0.14 -4.07
N ARG A 294 17.09 -0.81 -3.97
CA ARG A 294 16.45 -1.43 -5.14
C ARG A 294 15.27 -0.62 -5.68
N PHE A 295 14.81 0.40 -4.96
CA PHE A 295 13.58 1.13 -5.25
C PHE A 295 13.86 2.63 -5.42
N HIS A 296 14.06 3.08 -6.66
CA HIS A 296 14.47 4.47 -6.95
C HIS A 296 13.34 5.37 -7.46
N LEU A 297 12.43 4.85 -8.27
CA LEU A 297 11.45 5.68 -8.98
C LEU A 297 10.02 5.44 -8.51
N TRP A 298 9.65 4.18 -8.35
CA TRP A 298 8.28 3.75 -8.09
C TRP A 298 8.27 2.57 -7.14
N VAL A 299 7.38 2.59 -6.16
CA VAL A 299 7.37 1.57 -5.11
C VAL A 299 5.99 0.94 -5.02
N ILE A 300 5.91 -0.31 -5.42
CA ILE A 300 4.70 -1.12 -5.36
C ILE A 300 4.81 -2.08 -4.17
N PRO A 301 3.82 -2.13 -3.27
CA PRO A 301 3.85 -3.01 -2.10
C PRO A 301 4.08 -4.50 -2.41
N SER A 302 3.53 -5.02 -3.50
CA SER A 302 3.80 -6.40 -3.93
C SER A 302 5.26 -6.64 -4.31
N ASP A 303 5.92 -5.64 -4.93
CA ASP A 303 7.31 -5.76 -5.36
C ASP A 303 8.27 -5.72 -4.17
N THR A 304 8.03 -4.79 -3.22
CA THR A 304 8.81 -4.72 -1.98
C THR A 304 8.66 -5.99 -1.15
N ALA A 305 7.43 -6.55 -1.08
CA ALA A 305 7.19 -7.80 -0.37
C ALA A 305 7.96 -8.96 -1.02
N ARG A 306 7.92 -9.09 -2.36
CA ARG A 306 8.72 -10.09 -3.08
C ARG A 306 10.20 -9.91 -2.82
N ALA A 307 10.74 -8.69 -2.99
CA ALA A 307 12.14 -8.39 -2.79
C ALA A 307 12.63 -8.72 -1.37
N ALA A 308 11.85 -8.39 -0.34
CA ALA A 308 12.17 -8.69 1.05
C ALA A 308 12.18 -10.20 1.32
N VAL A 309 11.16 -10.93 0.85
CA VAL A 309 11.05 -12.38 1.02
C VAL A 309 12.18 -13.13 0.29
N ASP A 310 12.49 -12.72 -0.94
CA ASP A 310 13.55 -13.34 -1.72
C ASP A 310 14.94 -13.07 -1.13
N ALA A 311 15.18 -11.86 -0.61
CA ALA A 311 16.46 -11.50 0.01
C ALA A 311 16.67 -12.18 1.37
N THR A 312 15.63 -12.41 2.17
CA THR A 312 15.75 -13.07 3.48
C THR A 312 15.80 -14.59 3.39
N GLY A 313 15.61 -15.16 2.20
CA GLY A 313 15.77 -16.61 1.98
C GLY A 313 14.77 -17.49 2.74
N ALA A 314 13.61 -16.94 3.10
CA ALA A 314 12.60 -17.66 3.88
C ALA A 314 12.10 -18.90 3.13
N ALA A 315 12.54 -20.07 3.55
CA ALA A 315 12.15 -21.38 2.98
C ALA A 315 10.71 -21.79 3.37
N VAL A 316 10.05 -21.05 4.24
CA VAL A 316 8.74 -21.38 4.80
C VAL A 316 7.63 -20.98 3.83
N ARG A 317 6.63 -21.86 3.68
CA ARG A 317 5.46 -21.54 2.86
C ARG A 317 4.72 -20.32 3.43
N PRO A 318 4.28 -19.39 2.56
CA PRO A 318 3.49 -18.25 3.02
C PRO A 318 2.16 -18.72 3.61
N VAL A 319 1.72 -18.06 4.65
CA VAL A 319 0.38 -18.27 5.24
C VAL A 319 -0.57 -17.30 4.55
N TRP A 320 -1.69 -17.82 4.08
CA TRP A 320 -2.74 -17.03 3.48
C TRP A 320 -3.98 -17.00 4.37
N ARG A 321 -4.48 -15.81 4.62
CA ARG A 321 -5.74 -15.57 5.29
C ARG A 321 -6.69 -14.90 4.28
N PRO A 322 -7.70 -15.65 3.78
CA PRO A 322 -8.66 -15.13 2.81
C PRO A 322 -9.47 -13.98 3.41
N SER A 323 -9.92 -13.04 2.59
CA SER A 323 -10.91 -12.05 3.00
C SER A 323 -12.23 -12.70 3.40
N LEU A 324 -13.02 -11.99 4.20
CA LEU A 324 -14.33 -12.50 4.63
C LEU A 324 -15.23 -12.81 3.43
N TRP A 325 -15.26 -11.94 2.40
CA TRP A 325 -16.04 -12.18 1.18
C TRP A 325 -15.55 -13.42 0.41
N LYS A 326 -14.25 -13.60 0.28
CA LYS A 326 -13.68 -14.77 -0.39
C LYS A 326 -14.05 -16.08 0.33
N THR A 327 -14.10 -16.03 1.66
CA THR A 327 -14.60 -17.15 2.47
C THR A 327 -16.08 -17.43 2.18
N VAL A 328 -16.91 -16.38 2.11
CA VAL A 328 -18.33 -16.50 1.75
C VAL A 328 -18.49 -17.08 0.34
N GLU A 329 -17.76 -16.54 -0.66
CA GLU A 329 -17.79 -17.03 -2.04
C GLU A 329 -17.42 -18.51 -2.14
N TRP A 330 -16.36 -18.91 -1.45
CA TRP A 330 -15.93 -20.30 -1.41
C TRP A 330 -16.99 -21.24 -0.81
N LYS A 331 -17.57 -20.87 0.34
CA LYS A 331 -18.63 -21.66 0.96
C LYS A 331 -19.85 -21.75 0.04
N ARG A 332 -20.23 -20.65 -0.59
CA ARG A 332 -21.33 -20.61 -1.58
C ARG A 332 -21.12 -21.57 -2.74
N ALA A 333 -19.90 -21.66 -3.26
CA ALA A 333 -19.58 -22.56 -4.38
C ALA A 333 -19.72 -24.05 -4.04
N LEU A 334 -19.77 -24.39 -2.74
CA LEU A 334 -19.92 -25.76 -2.24
C LEU A 334 -21.36 -26.12 -1.79
N LEU A 335 -22.26 -25.13 -1.81
CA LEU A 335 -23.66 -25.30 -1.45
C LEU A 335 -24.51 -25.58 -2.68
N SER A 336 -25.54 -26.43 -2.52
CA SER A 336 -26.59 -26.64 -3.52
C SER A 336 -27.46 -25.37 -3.67
N PRO A 337 -28.20 -25.22 -4.78
CA PRO A 337 -29.09 -24.06 -4.97
C PRO A 337 -30.11 -23.86 -3.84
N ARG A 338 -30.66 -24.96 -3.26
CA ARG A 338 -31.57 -24.90 -2.12
C ARG A 338 -30.90 -24.40 -0.86
N GLU A 339 -29.69 -24.88 -0.57
CA GLU A 339 -28.90 -24.42 0.59
C GLU A 339 -28.49 -22.96 0.47
N LEU A 340 -28.13 -22.52 -0.74
CA LEU A 340 -27.83 -21.10 -1.03
C LEU A 340 -29.04 -20.21 -0.76
N GLU A 341 -30.24 -20.63 -1.19
CA GLU A 341 -31.46 -19.88 -0.94
C GLU A 341 -31.78 -19.83 0.56
N LEU A 342 -31.69 -20.95 1.28
CA LEU A 342 -31.94 -21.01 2.72
C LEU A 342 -30.93 -20.12 3.49
N ALA A 343 -29.64 -20.22 3.19
CA ALA A 343 -28.62 -19.39 3.82
C ALA A 343 -28.87 -17.88 3.56
N ALA A 344 -29.29 -17.51 2.35
CA ALA A 344 -29.62 -16.13 2.03
C ALA A 344 -30.88 -15.65 2.78
N ARG A 345 -31.92 -16.46 2.92
CA ARG A 345 -33.17 -16.17 3.66
C ARG A 345 -32.88 -16.00 5.15
N LEU A 346 -32.06 -16.89 5.75
CA LEU A 346 -31.59 -16.81 7.12
C LEU A 346 -30.88 -15.46 7.39
N ALA A 347 -29.94 -15.10 6.52
CA ALA A 347 -29.18 -13.87 6.64
C ALA A 347 -30.00 -12.58 6.37
N ARG A 348 -31.11 -12.67 5.62
CA ARG A 348 -31.97 -11.53 5.29
C ARG A 348 -33.15 -11.34 6.27
N GLY A 349 -33.24 -12.18 7.33
CA GLY A 349 -34.25 -12.07 8.37
C GLY A 349 -35.55 -12.82 8.09
N ARG A 350 -35.62 -13.66 7.05
CA ARG A 350 -36.74 -14.58 6.78
C ARG A 350 -36.47 -15.94 7.43
N GLN A 351 -36.32 -15.95 8.76
CA GLN A 351 -35.71 -17.07 9.48
C GLN A 351 -36.70 -18.21 9.80
N SER A 352 -37.96 -17.90 10.18
CA SER A 352 -38.90 -18.90 10.69
C SER A 352 -39.17 -20.04 9.70
N GLU A 353 -39.49 -19.71 8.45
CA GLU A 353 -39.70 -20.69 7.40
C GLU A 353 -38.39 -21.37 6.99
N ALA A 354 -37.28 -20.60 6.92
CA ALA A 354 -36.00 -21.16 6.52
C ALA A 354 -35.48 -22.19 7.54
N PHE A 355 -35.64 -21.96 8.84
CA PHE A 355 -35.29 -22.96 9.87
C PHE A 355 -36.13 -24.22 9.79
N LYS A 356 -37.45 -24.12 9.49
CA LYS A 356 -38.31 -25.26 9.31
C LYS A 356 -37.84 -26.13 8.13
N GLU A 357 -37.61 -25.50 6.97
CA GLU A 357 -37.14 -26.22 5.77
C GLU A 357 -35.72 -26.79 5.96
N LEU A 358 -34.87 -26.10 6.74
CA LEU A 358 -33.52 -26.56 7.05
C LEU A 358 -33.55 -27.85 7.89
N GLY A 359 -34.54 -28.00 8.80
CA GLY A 359 -34.70 -29.17 9.65
C GLY A 359 -34.89 -30.47 8.91
N ASP A 360 -35.38 -30.42 7.67
CA ASP A 360 -35.58 -31.61 6.81
C ASP A 360 -34.28 -32.10 6.15
N MET A 361 -33.17 -31.39 6.31
CA MET A 361 -31.86 -31.71 5.68
C MET A 361 -30.96 -32.54 6.61
N PRO A 362 -29.98 -33.29 6.08
CA PRO A 362 -28.97 -33.94 6.90
C PRO A 362 -28.18 -32.92 7.77
N PRO A 363 -27.82 -33.26 9.03
CA PRO A 363 -27.16 -32.32 9.97
C PRO A 363 -25.95 -31.62 9.42
N ILE A 364 -25.09 -32.29 8.65
CA ILE A 364 -23.91 -31.69 8.03
C ILE A 364 -24.28 -30.60 6.99
N ARG A 365 -25.39 -30.80 6.26
CA ARG A 365 -25.87 -29.84 5.26
C ARG A 365 -26.59 -28.66 5.93
N GLN A 366 -27.32 -28.92 7.03
CA GLN A 366 -27.83 -27.85 7.88
C GLN A 366 -26.70 -26.96 8.39
N ALA A 367 -25.64 -27.57 8.95
CA ALA A 367 -24.48 -26.88 9.47
C ALA A 367 -23.78 -26.02 8.39
N ALA A 368 -23.63 -26.57 7.17
CA ALA A 368 -23.01 -25.85 6.06
C ALA A 368 -23.80 -24.58 5.67
N ALA A 369 -25.13 -24.69 5.56
CA ALA A 369 -25.99 -23.53 5.26
C ALA A 369 -25.98 -22.48 6.38
N LEU A 370 -25.99 -22.91 7.64
CA LEU A 370 -25.90 -22.02 8.81
C LEU A 370 -24.57 -21.27 8.89
N GLU A 371 -23.46 -21.97 8.65
CA GLU A 371 -22.13 -21.34 8.62
C GLU A 371 -22.01 -20.31 7.49
N ALA A 372 -22.50 -20.62 6.30
CA ALA A 372 -22.53 -19.68 5.19
C ALA A 372 -23.42 -18.46 5.48
N ALA A 373 -24.56 -18.66 6.16
CA ALA A 373 -25.44 -17.57 6.59
C ALA A 373 -24.78 -16.68 7.63
N ALA A 374 -24.07 -17.24 8.61
CA ALA A 374 -23.36 -16.51 9.64
C ALA A 374 -22.23 -15.66 9.06
N ASP A 375 -21.41 -16.22 8.17
CA ASP A 375 -20.34 -15.47 7.50
C ASP A 375 -20.90 -14.35 6.62
N TYR A 376 -22.00 -14.62 5.91
CA TYR A 376 -22.64 -13.60 5.09
C TYR A 376 -23.27 -12.47 5.92
N LEU A 377 -23.85 -12.78 7.10
CA LEU A 377 -24.30 -11.76 8.04
C LEU A 377 -23.15 -10.88 8.52
N SER A 378 -22.04 -11.51 8.91
CA SER A 378 -20.82 -10.80 9.31
C SER A 378 -20.31 -9.89 8.18
N TRP A 379 -20.24 -10.41 6.96
CA TRP A 379 -19.85 -9.61 5.81
C TRP A 379 -20.82 -8.45 5.54
N ARG A 380 -22.13 -8.65 5.62
CA ARG A 380 -23.14 -7.58 5.46
C ARG A 380 -22.92 -6.45 6.46
N PHE A 381 -22.60 -6.77 7.69
CA PHE A 381 -22.31 -5.80 8.74
C PHE A 381 -21.02 -5.00 8.43
N TYR A 382 -19.91 -5.68 8.16
CA TYR A 382 -18.67 -5.00 7.84
C TYR A 382 -18.72 -4.20 6.53
N ALA A 383 -19.52 -4.67 5.56
CA ALA A 383 -19.82 -3.93 4.33
C ALA A 383 -20.83 -2.78 4.54
N ARG A 384 -21.21 -2.46 5.79
CA ARG A 384 -22.16 -1.41 6.18
C ARG A 384 -23.56 -1.56 5.50
N ARG A 385 -23.97 -2.83 5.26
CA ARG A 385 -25.26 -3.16 4.66
C ARG A 385 -26.36 -3.40 5.70
N ILE A 386 -25.97 -3.66 6.94
CA ILE A 386 -26.84 -3.82 8.11
C ILE A 386 -26.19 -3.13 9.32
N VAL A 387 -26.98 -2.75 10.30
CA VAL A 387 -26.53 -2.16 11.56
C VAL A 387 -26.24 -3.26 12.61
N LYS A 388 -25.56 -2.90 13.70
CA LYS A 388 -25.14 -3.86 14.75
C LYS A 388 -26.32 -4.59 15.38
N THR A 389 -27.40 -3.89 15.68
CA THR A 389 -28.64 -4.49 16.24
C THR A 389 -29.23 -5.56 15.33
N GLU A 390 -29.28 -5.26 14.04
CA GLU A 390 -29.76 -6.21 13.02
C GLU A 390 -28.84 -7.43 12.88
N LEU A 391 -27.51 -7.24 13.01
CA LEU A 391 -26.57 -8.36 13.05
C LEU A 391 -26.84 -9.24 14.27
N GLU A 392 -26.95 -8.67 15.47
CA GLU A 392 -27.16 -9.41 16.71
C GLU A 392 -28.48 -10.18 16.70
N GLU A 393 -29.56 -9.54 16.27
CA GLU A 393 -30.89 -10.16 16.16
C GLU A 393 -30.90 -11.37 15.19
N ARG A 394 -30.22 -11.26 14.06
CA ARG A 394 -30.22 -12.30 13.03
C ARG A 394 -29.17 -13.37 13.26
N SER A 395 -27.99 -13.03 13.80
CA SER A 395 -26.93 -14.00 14.02
C SER A 395 -27.18 -14.91 15.22
N GLY A 396 -27.82 -14.39 16.28
CA GLY A 396 -28.11 -15.16 17.49
C GLY A 396 -28.82 -16.51 17.21
N PRO A 397 -29.99 -16.52 16.56
CA PRO A 397 -30.69 -17.76 16.20
C PRO A 397 -29.89 -18.69 15.27
N VAL A 398 -29.15 -18.11 14.29
CA VAL A 398 -28.32 -18.89 13.34
C VAL A 398 -27.18 -19.60 14.05
N LEU A 399 -26.48 -18.90 14.95
CA LEU A 399 -25.37 -19.45 15.73
C LEU A 399 -25.86 -20.48 16.75
N ALA A 400 -27.01 -20.24 17.40
CA ALA A 400 -27.63 -21.19 18.32
C ALA A 400 -28.03 -22.50 17.60
N ALA A 401 -28.67 -22.39 16.42
CA ALA A 401 -29.01 -23.56 15.61
C ALA A 401 -27.76 -24.32 15.16
N ARG A 402 -26.71 -23.59 14.76
CA ARG A 402 -25.43 -24.21 14.38
C ARG A 402 -24.78 -24.95 15.55
N ALA A 403 -24.78 -24.35 16.73
CA ALA A 403 -24.21 -24.95 17.95
C ALA A 403 -24.98 -26.22 18.36
N ALA A 404 -26.28 -26.26 18.22
CA ALA A 404 -27.14 -27.41 18.54
C ALA A 404 -26.80 -28.67 17.71
N LEU A 405 -26.20 -28.49 16.52
CA LEU A 405 -25.81 -29.63 15.65
C LEU A 405 -24.47 -30.28 16.08
N GLY A 406 -23.77 -29.72 17.09
CA GLY A 406 -22.48 -30.24 17.53
C GLY A 406 -21.36 -30.07 16.48
N ALA A 407 -20.27 -30.83 16.64
CA ALA A 407 -19.16 -30.82 15.72
C ALA A 407 -19.57 -31.45 14.37
N GLN A 408 -19.47 -30.64 13.31
CA GLN A 408 -19.72 -31.07 11.93
C GLN A 408 -18.56 -30.63 11.07
N ASP A 409 -18.01 -31.54 10.27
CA ASP A 409 -16.90 -31.23 9.34
C ASP A 409 -17.47 -30.83 7.97
N THR A 410 -17.91 -29.57 7.88
CA THR A 410 -18.72 -29.08 6.75
C THR A 410 -17.93 -28.79 5.48
N PHE A 411 -16.71 -28.22 5.61
CA PHE A 411 -15.96 -27.67 4.45
C PHE A 411 -14.50 -28.14 4.35
N SER A 412 -14.00 -29.01 5.25
CA SER A 412 -12.58 -29.42 5.29
C SER A 412 -12.12 -30.19 4.05
N GLY A 413 -13.03 -30.95 3.41
CA GLY A 413 -12.70 -31.75 2.24
C GLY A 413 -12.33 -30.96 0.98
N THR A 414 -12.61 -29.67 0.94
CA THR A 414 -12.36 -28.81 -0.24
C THR A 414 -11.67 -27.52 0.18
N PRO A 415 -10.34 -27.52 0.34
CA PRO A 415 -9.63 -26.34 0.81
C PRO A 415 -9.73 -25.17 -0.18
N LEU A 416 -10.00 -23.98 0.34
CA LEU A 416 -9.92 -22.76 -0.43
C LEU A 416 -8.46 -22.54 -0.87
N LYS A 417 -8.26 -22.32 -2.16
CA LYS A 417 -6.93 -22.14 -2.76
C LYS A 417 -6.83 -20.78 -3.43
N THR A 418 -5.66 -20.19 -3.36
CA THR A 418 -5.31 -18.99 -4.14
C THR A 418 -3.80 -18.97 -4.39
N LEU A 419 -3.40 -18.15 -5.36
CA LEU A 419 -2.01 -17.98 -5.70
C LEU A 419 -1.44 -16.75 -4.99
N SER A 420 -0.27 -16.90 -4.40
CA SER A 420 0.44 -15.82 -3.72
C SER A 420 0.93 -14.78 -4.73
N ILE A 421 1.19 -13.55 -4.26
CA ILE A 421 1.81 -12.49 -5.06
C ILE A 421 3.14 -12.93 -5.70
N ARG A 422 3.84 -13.91 -5.13
CA ARG A 422 5.06 -14.49 -5.72
C ARG A 422 4.82 -15.27 -7.02
N SER A 423 3.59 -15.72 -7.25
CA SER A 423 3.20 -16.42 -8.48
C SER A 423 2.84 -15.47 -9.61
N GLY A 424 2.57 -14.20 -9.30
CA GLY A 424 2.25 -13.16 -10.28
C GLY A 424 3.47 -12.67 -11.04
N HIS A 425 3.23 -12.04 -12.19
CA HIS A 425 4.27 -11.34 -12.96
C HIS A 425 4.81 -10.13 -12.19
N GLU A 426 5.94 -9.59 -12.64
CA GLU A 426 6.46 -8.33 -12.11
C GLU A 426 5.56 -7.14 -12.52
N SER A 427 5.61 -6.03 -11.77
CA SER A 427 4.65 -4.93 -11.93
C SER A 427 4.88 -4.06 -13.16
N MET A 428 6.13 -3.89 -13.58
CA MET A 428 6.47 -3.13 -14.78
C MET A 428 6.40 -3.99 -16.02
N ARG A 429 6.08 -3.37 -17.17
CA ARG A 429 5.99 -4.08 -18.45
C ARG A 429 6.61 -3.27 -19.58
N VAL A 430 7.40 -3.94 -20.42
CA VAL A 430 7.77 -3.46 -21.75
C VAL A 430 7.14 -4.35 -22.80
N GLY A 431 6.85 -3.78 -23.95
CA GLY A 431 6.34 -4.51 -25.12
C GLY A 431 7.02 -4.03 -26.41
N LEU A 432 7.25 -4.96 -27.31
CA LEU A 432 7.70 -4.67 -28.67
C LEU A 432 6.83 -5.42 -29.66
N GLY A 433 6.30 -4.72 -30.64
CA GLY A 433 5.35 -5.34 -31.57
C GLY A 433 5.33 -4.72 -32.95
N ALA A 434 4.69 -5.45 -33.86
CA ALA A 434 4.35 -5.01 -35.19
C ALA A 434 2.84 -4.73 -35.25
N ILE A 435 2.49 -3.58 -35.79
CA ILE A 435 1.12 -3.13 -35.97
C ILE A 435 0.86 -2.98 -37.49
N ASP A 436 -0.14 -3.69 -37.99
CA ASP A 436 -0.69 -3.45 -39.31
C ASP A 436 -1.81 -2.43 -39.20
N ALA A 437 -1.62 -1.30 -39.83
CA ALA A 437 -2.54 -0.17 -39.82
C ALA A 437 -2.91 0.23 -41.25
N VAL A 438 -4.05 0.93 -41.42
CA VAL A 438 -4.61 1.33 -42.73
C VAL A 438 -3.58 1.96 -43.69
N HIS A 439 -2.54 2.57 -43.14
CA HIS A 439 -1.50 3.26 -43.96
C HIS A 439 -0.15 2.51 -43.96
N GLY A 440 -0.13 1.22 -43.59
CA GLY A 440 1.05 0.36 -43.62
C GLY A 440 1.58 -0.02 -42.24
N PRO A 441 2.59 -0.90 -42.21
CA PRO A 441 3.10 -1.49 -40.98
C PRO A 441 3.87 -0.49 -40.13
N LEU A 442 3.69 -0.57 -38.84
CA LEU A 442 4.35 0.22 -37.82
C LEU A 442 5.07 -0.69 -36.81
N THR A 443 6.14 -0.20 -36.23
CA THR A 443 6.73 -0.81 -35.03
C THR A 443 6.22 -0.08 -33.78
N GLU A 444 5.77 -0.80 -32.78
CA GLU A 444 5.27 -0.22 -31.54
C GLU A 444 6.12 -0.67 -30.36
N PHE A 445 6.54 0.30 -29.54
CA PHE A 445 7.13 0.11 -28.23
C PHE A 445 6.12 0.48 -27.17
N GLN A 446 5.95 -0.40 -26.17
CA GLN A 446 5.07 -0.20 -25.03
C GLN A 446 5.88 -0.15 -23.75
N TRP A 447 5.47 0.73 -22.83
CA TRP A 447 5.98 0.80 -21.46
C TRP A 447 4.83 0.98 -20.49
N ARG A 448 4.87 0.31 -19.33
CA ARG A 448 3.94 0.51 -18.23
C ARG A 448 4.69 0.43 -16.91
N PHE A 449 4.53 1.45 -16.05
CA PHE A 449 5.18 1.47 -14.72
C PHE A 449 4.50 0.57 -13.71
N ALA A 450 3.16 0.50 -13.72
CA ALA A 450 2.35 -0.32 -12.82
C ALA A 450 0.96 -0.55 -13.44
N MET A 451 0.28 -1.58 -13.12
CA MET A 451 0.58 -2.80 -12.42
C MET A 451 0.08 -3.96 -13.27
N GLN A 452 -1.24 -3.96 -13.63
CA GLN A 452 -1.91 -4.97 -14.44
C GLN A 452 -2.98 -4.36 -15.34
N ASP A 453 -3.27 -4.99 -16.47
CA ASP A 453 -4.49 -4.77 -17.27
C ASP A 453 -5.37 -6.03 -17.25
N LEU A 454 -6.57 -5.94 -17.85
CA LEU A 454 -7.52 -7.06 -17.88
C LEU A 454 -6.99 -8.32 -18.59
N LEU A 455 -6.03 -8.18 -19.48
CA LEU A 455 -5.47 -9.28 -20.28
C LEU A 455 -4.18 -9.85 -19.69
N ASP A 456 -3.62 -9.23 -18.66
CA ASP A 456 -2.50 -9.82 -17.93
C ASP A 456 -2.97 -11.03 -17.12
N CYS A 457 -2.05 -11.94 -16.82
CA CYS A 457 -2.36 -13.10 -15.99
C CYS A 457 -2.76 -12.64 -14.58
N PRO A 458 -3.93 -13.02 -14.05
CA PRO A 458 -4.41 -12.56 -12.76
C PRO A 458 -3.76 -13.25 -11.56
N ASP A 459 -2.83 -14.19 -11.79
CA ASP A 459 -2.15 -14.92 -10.73
C ASP A 459 -1.49 -13.96 -9.74
N GLY A 460 -1.88 -14.01 -8.47
CA GLY A 460 -1.33 -13.14 -7.42
C GLY A 460 -1.79 -11.68 -7.45
N TYR A 461 -2.71 -11.30 -8.33
CA TYR A 461 -3.27 -9.97 -8.49
C TYR A 461 -4.78 -9.94 -8.26
N LEU A 462 -5.37 -8.74 -8.33
CA LEU A 462 -6.82 -8.59 -8.26
C LEU A 462 -7.45 -9.13 -9.55
N PRO A 463 -8.34 -10.12 -9.46
CA PRO A 463 -9.05 -10.61 -10.64
C PRO A 463 -9.99 -9.53 -11.19
N ASP A 464 -10.23 -9.55 -12.50
CA ASP A 464 -11.22 -8.73 -13.19
C ASP A 464 -11.03 -7.22 -12.97
N ALA A 465 -9.78 -6.81 -12.76
CA ALA A 465 -9.41 -5.44 -12.52
C ALA A 465 -8.27 -5.01 -13.44
N ALA A 466 -8.30 -3.75 -13.88
CA ALA A 466 -7.15 -3.08 -14.44
C ALA A 466 -6.69 -1.99 -13.48
N LEU A 467 -5.40 -1.90 -13.27
CA LEU A 467 -4.74 -0.87 -12.48
C LEU A 467 -3.45 -0.50 -13.21
N GLU A 468 -3.56 0.40 -14.17
CA GLU A 468 -2.43 0.88 -14.96
C GLU A 468 -2.09 2.30 -14.55
N MET A 469 -0.82 2.54 -14.26
CA MET A 469 -0.28 3.87 -14.01
C MET A 469 0.94 4.09 -14.89
N GLY A 470 0.99 5.25 -15.54
CA GLY A 470 2.12 5.62 -16.37
C GLY A 470 2.35 4.66 -17.54
N ALA A 471 1.34 4.38 -18.36
CA ALA A 471 1.51 3.56 -19.55
C ALA A 471 1.75 4.43 -20.79
N LEU A 472 2.68 4.01 -21.64
CA LEU A 472 3.11 4.74 -22.83
C LEU A 472 3.19 3.79 -24.02
N LYS A 473 2.68 4.23 -25.18
CA LYS A 473 2.86 3.58 -26.49
C LYS A 473 3.54 4.55 -27.44
N ILE A 474 4.68 4.14 -27.99
CA ILE A 474 5.47 4.90 -28.98
C ILE A 474 5.49 4.08 -30.27
N ARG A 475 5.33 4.73 -31.40
CA ARG A 475 5.33 4.10 -32.72
C ARG A 475 6.39 4.67 -33.63
N TYR A 476 7.01 3.79 -34.39
CA TYR A 476 7.88 4.14 -35.49
C TYR A 476 7.25 3.75 -36.84
N ASP A 477 7.10 4.74 -37.70
CA ASP A 477 6.61 4.58 -39.08
C ASP A 477 7.80 4.62 -40.05
N LYS A 478 8.18 3.44 -40.57
CA LYS A 478 9.31 3.29 -41.46
C LYS A 478 9.11 4.07 -42.79
N ARG A 479 7.87 4.17 -43.27
CA ARG A 479 7.55 4.82 -44.55
C ARG A 479 7.89 6.31 -44.52
N TYR A 480 7.62 6.97 -43.41
CA TYR A 480 7.86 8.40 -43.22
C TYR A 480 9.10 8.70 -42.38
N ASN A 481 9.85 7.65 -41.99
CA ASN A 481 10.99 7.74 -41.05
C ASN A 481 10.68 8.59 -39.82
N ARG A 482 9.55 8.32 -39.17
CA ARG A 482 9.04 9.16 -38.09
C ARG A 482 8.69 8.34 -36.85
N THR A 483 9.16 8.81 -35.69
CA THR A 483 8.74 8.32 -34.38
C THR A 483 7.72 9.28 -33.81
N TYR A 484 6.65 8.75 -33.24
CA TYR A 484 5.62 9.53 -32.55
C TYR A 484 5.02 8.77 -31.38
N PHE A 485 4.49 9.51 -30.45
CA PHE A 485 3.78 8.90 -29.34
C PHE A 485 2.32 8.60 -29.77
N LYS A 486 1.81 7.43 -29.45
CA LYS A 486 0.42 7.04 -29.77
C LYS A 486 -0.51 7.30 -28.61
N GLU A 487 -0.10 6.92 -27.41
CA GLU A 487 -0.92 7.00 -26.20
C GLU A 487 -0.03 7.13 -24.96
N ALA A 488 -0.42 7.96 -24.03
CA ALA A 488 0.12 8.00 -22.66
C ALA A 488 -1.04 8.00 -21.67
N LYS A 489 -1.24 6.91 -20.95
CA LYS A 489 -2.19 6.82 -19.84
C LYS A 489 -1.49 7.26 -18.56
N LEU A 490 -1.98 8.29 -17.91
CA LEU A 490 -1.56 8.67 -16.56
C LEU A 490 -2.09 7.67 -15.54
N ALA A 491 -3.38 7.35 -15.65
CA ALA A 491 -4.06 6.37 -14.82
C ALA A 491 -5.20 5.69 -15.59
N HIS A 492 -5.35 4.40 -15.41
CA HIS A 492 -6.51 3.62 -15.80
C HIS A 492 -6.83 2.63 -14.70
N VAL A 493 -7.96 2.84 -14.05
CA VAL A 493 -8.47 1.96 -13.00
C VAL A 493 -9.83 1.45 -13.45
N LEU A 494 -9.97 0.13 -13.53
CA LEU A 494 -11.23 -0.55 -13.88
C LEU A 494 -11.45 -1.68 -12.87
N SER A 495 -12.62 -1.70 -12.27
CA SER A 495 -13.05 -2.73 -11.33
C SER A 495 -14.35 -3.35 -11.84
N LEU A 496 -14.28 -4.59 -12.32
CA LEU A 496 -15.44 -5.35 -12.74
C LEU A 496 -15.87 -6.26 -11.60
N ASN A 497 -17.08 -6.05 -11.11
CA ASN A 497 -17.63 -6.81 -9.98
C ASN A 497 -18.84 -7.60 -10.49
N PRO A 498 -18.78 -8.95 -10.49
CA PRO A 498 -19.94 -9.76 -10.85
C PRO A 498 -21.13 -9.42 -9.95
N TRP A 499 -22.27 -9.14 -10.57
CA TRP A 499 -23.54 -8.89 -9.90
C TRP A 499 -24.22 -10.23 -9.62
N ASP A 500 -24.54 -10.48 -8.37
CA ASP A 500 -25.32 -11.64 -7.98
C ASP A 500 -26.38 -11.27 -6.90
N ASP A 501 -27.26 -12.22 -6.57
CA ASP A 501 -28.32 -12.00 -5.60
C ASP A 501 -27.83 -11.75 -4.17
N TRP A 502 -26.62 -12.18 -3.83
CA TRP A 502 -26.03 -11.94 -2.51
C TRP A 502 -25.38 -10.57 -2.44
N VAL A 503 -24.69 -10.16 -3.52
CA VAL A 503 -23.93 -8.92 -3.56
C VAL A 503 -24.17 -8.15 -4.86
N ARG A 504 -24.75 -6.98 -4.71
CA ARG A 504 -24.94 -6.04 -5.81
C ARG A 504 -23.82 -5.00 -5.76
N ARG A 505 -22.66 -5.33 -6.32
CA ARG A 505 -21.54 -4.38 -6.45
C ARG A 505 -21.55 -3.72 -7.81
N GLN A 506 -21.34 -2.43 -7.84
CA GLN A 506 -21.17 -1.69 -9.09
C GLN A 506 -19.77 -1.98 -9.66
N SER A 507 -19.72 -2.14 -10.98
CA SER A 507 -18.50 -2.05 -11.75
C SER A 507 -18.25 -0.59 -12.11
N TRP A 508 -16.99 -0.16 -12.14
CA TRP A 508 -16.66 1.22 -12.42
C TRP A 508 -15.30 1.35 -13.08
N GLU A 509 -15.09 2.47 -13.81
CA GLU A 509 -13.79 2.81 -14.38
C GLU A 509 -13.48 4.30 -14.24
N ILE A 510 -12.19 4.62 -14.19
CA ILE A 510 -11.65 5.97 -14.34
C ILE A 510 -10.41 5.86 -15.22
N THR A 511 -10.31 6.69 -16.25
CA THR A 511 -9.14 6.78 -17.11
C THR A 511 -8.78 8.25 -17.32
N ALA A 512 -7.49 8.56 -17.27
CA ALA A 512 -6.95 9.87 -17.62
C ALA A 512 -5.68 9.69 -18.44
N GLY A 513 -5.56 10.41 -19.54
CA GLY A 513 -4.40 10.29 -20.41
C GLY A 513 -4.41 11.20 -21.60
N ILE A 514 -3.44 10.99 -22.47
CA ILE A 514 -3.28 11.68 -23.74
C ILE A 514 -3.27 10.63 -24.83
N GLU A 515 -4.03 10.84 -25.88
CA GLU A 515 -4.01 10.00 -27.07
C GLU A 515 -3.84 10.83 -28.33
N GLN A 516 -3.16 10.26 -29.31
CA GLN A 516 -3.16 10.86 -30.65
C GLN A 516 -4.47 10.60 -31.35
N ALA A 517 -5.07 11.64 -31.90
CA ALA A 517 -6.17 11.51 -32.81
C ALA A 517 -5.61 11.34 -34.25
N GLU A 518 -6.02 10.25 -34.88
CA GLU A 518 -5.80 10.06 -36.30
C GLU A 518 -7.03 10.58 -37.07
N GLU A 519 -6.94 11.79 -37.60
CA GLU A 519 -8.02 12.37 -38.41
C GLU A 519 -7.72 12.27 -39.90
N LYS A 520 -8.82 12.18 -40.68
CA LYS A 520 -8.76 12.17 -42.15
C LYS A 520 -8.02 13.41 -42.66
N GLY A 521 -6.85 13.22 -43.27
CA GLY A 521 -6.07 14.29 -43.91
C GLY A 521 -4.96 14.93 -43.06
N ARG A 522 -4.87 14.63 -41.75
CA ARG A 522 -3.75 15.07 -40.92
C ARG A 522 -2.64 14.01 -40.80
N GLN A 523 -1.39 14.47 -40.73
CA GLN A 523 -0.26 13.56 -40.55
C GLN A 523 -0.34 12.92 -39.16
N ARG A 524 -0.06 11.61 -39.05
CA ARG A 524 0.05 10.89 -37.81
C ARG A 524 1.05 11.58 -36.85
N GLY A 525 0.69 11.73 -35.61
CA GLY A 525 1.58 12.26 -34.61
C GLY A 525 1.68 13.78 -34.53
N THR A 526 0.72 14.52 -35.10
CA THR A 526 0.71 15.98 -35.03
C THR A 526 -0.33 16.57 -34.10
N SER A 527 -1.34 15.79 -33.68
CA SER A 527 -2.47 16.31 -32.91
C SER A 527 -2.82 15.35 -31.80
N ALA A 528 -2.98 15.86 -30.59
CA ALA A 528 -3.25 15.08 -29.37
C ALA A 528 -4.54 15.55 -28.67
N ILE A 529 -5.17 14.62 -27.99
CA ILE A 529 -6.33 14.87 -27.13
C ILE A 529 -5.98 14.40 -25.72
N TRP A 530 -6.07 15.27 -24.75
CA TRP A 530 -6.20 14.92 -23.35
C TRP A 530 -7.61 14.42 -23.11
N SER A 531 -7.76 13.27 -22.53
CA SER A 531 -9.06 12.69 -22.21
C SER A 531 -9.15 12.25 -20.75
N MET A 532 -10.33 12.46 -20.18
CA MET A 532 -10.72 11.90 -18.90
C MET A 532 -12.06 11.19 -19.07
N ASN A 533 -12.10 9.94 -18.63
CA ASN A 533 -13.30 9.12 -18.65
C ASN A 533 -13.63 8.65 -17.26
N ALA A 534 -14.92 8.61 -16.93
CA ALA A 534 -15.43 7.95 -15.74
C ALA A 534 -16.70 7.17 -16.12
N GLY A 535 -16.80 5.94 -15.65
CA GLY A 535 -17.92 5.05 -15.95
C GLY A 535 -18.38 4.24 -14.76
N ALA A 536 -19.66 3.89 -14.76
CA ALA A 536 -20.25 3.00 -13.77
C ALA A 536 -21.30 2.08 -14.43
N GLY A 537 -21.45 0.88 -13.88
CA GLY A 537 -22.41 -0.09 -14.42
C GLY A 537 -22.38 -1.42 -13.70
N ALA A 538 -22.62 -2.48 -14.42
CA ALA A 538 -22.75 -3.84 -13.87
C ALA A 538 -21.97 -4.86 -14.71
N ALA A 539 -21.56 -5.95 -14.07
CA ALA A 539 -20.99 -7.10 -14.73
C ALA A 539 -21.75 -8.38 -14.30
N VAL A 540 -21.81 -9.37 -15.17
CA VAL A 540 -22.45 -10.67 -14.92
C VAL A 540 -21.50 -11.78 -15.36
N GLU A 541 -21.38 -12.79 -14.53
CA GLU A 541 -20.54 -13.95 -14.79
C GLU A 541 -21.34 -15.10 -15.39
N THR A 542 -20.78 -15.74 -16.43
CA THR A 542 -21.32 -16.95 -17.06
C THR A 542 -20.23 -18.00 -17.23
N HIS A 543 -20.62 -19.26 -17.40
CA HIS A 543 -19.71 -20.41 -17.55
C HIS A 543 -20.11 -21.28 -18.74
N LEU A 544 -20.22 -20.68 -19.95
CA LEU A 544 -20.65 -21.42 -21.15
C LEU A 544 -19.59 -22.42 -21.63
N PHE A 545 -18.32 -21.97 -21.78
CA PHE A 545 -17.18 -22.82 -22.19
C PHE A 545 -16.04 -22.74 -21.16
N SER A 546 -15.88 -21.57 -20.57
CA SER A 546 -14.96 -21.23 -19.49
C SER A 546 -15.65 -20.16 -18.68
N ARG A 547 -14.94 -19.46 -17.82
CA ARG A 547 -15.47 -18.28 -17.13
C ARG A 547 -15.52 -17.11 -18.10
N GLN A 548 -16.71 -16.51 -18.30
CA GLN A 548 -16.91 -15.26 -19.03
C GLN A 548 -17.48 -14.22 -18.08
N LEU A 549 -16.93 -13.00 -18.12
CA LEU A 549 -17.43 -11.84 -17.41
C LEU A 549 -17.91 -10.80 -18.43
N TRP A 550 -19.24 -10.65 -18.53
CA TRP A 550 -19.91 -9.66 -19.35
C TRP A 550 -20.12 -8.37 -18.56
N TYR A 551 -19.91 -7.23 -19.16
CA TYR A 551 -20.13 -5.96 -18.47
C TYR A 551 -20.70 -4.89 -19.41
N VAL A 552 -21.47 -3.96 -18.77
CA VAL A 552 -21.99 -2.76 -19.41
C VAL A 552 -21.78 -1.61 -18.44
N LEU A 553 -21.17 -0.52 -18.95
CA LEU A 553 -20.91 0.70 -18.21
C LEU A 553 -21.53 1.88 -18.96
N ALA A 554 -22.12 2.83 -18.24
CA ALA A 554 -22.38 4.17 -18.73
C ALA A 554 -21.11 5.01 -18.49
N VAL A 555 -20.52 5.56 -19.54
CA VAL A 555 -19.26 6.27 -19.49
C VAL A 555 -19.46 7.72 -19.85
N ALA A 556 -19.00 8.65 -19.01
CA ALA A 556 -18.83 10.07 -19.34
C ALA A 556 -17.41 10.28 -19.86
N ASP A 557 -17.25 11.09 -20.87
CA ASP A 557 -15.97 11.42 -21.53
C ASP A 557 -15.82 12.92 -21.68
N THR A 558 -14.63 13.42 -21.37
CA THR A 558 -14.22 14.80 -21.68
C THR A 558 -12.90 14.78 -22.38
N GLY A 559 -12.73 15.61 -23.40
CA GLY A 559 -11.49 15.72 -24.18
C GLY A 559 -11.11 17.17 -24.47
N PHE A 560 -9.80 17.44 -24.45
CA PHE A 560 -9.21 18.74 -24.78
C PHE A 560 -7.99 18.55 -25.67
N GLY A 561 -7.89 19.27 -26.76
CA GLY A 561 -6.71 19.19 -27.60
C GLY A 561 -6.90 19.78 -29.01
N ASP A 562 -5.79 19.93 -29.66
CA ASP A 562 -5.67 20.51 -31.00
C ASP A 562 -6.20 19.61 -32.14
N ALA A 563 -6.49 18.35 -31.81
CA ALA A 563 -7.15 17.43 -32.71
C ALA A 563 -8.66 17.69 -32.88
N LEU A 564 -9.23 18.53 -32.02
CA LEU A 564 -10.65 18.88 -32.00
C LEU A 564 -10.86 20.26 -32.64
N ASP A 565 -11.87 20.40 -33.51
CA ASP A 565 -12.15 21.67 -34.19
C ASP A 565 -12.49 22.79 -33.19
N LYS A 566 -13.20 22.46 -32.11
CA LYS A 566 -13.52 23.40 -31.03
C LYS A 566 -12.58 23.30 -29.81
N MET A 567 -11.43 22.61 -29.96
CA MET A 567 -10.43 22.40 -28.91
C MET A 567 -10.92 21.56 -27.69
N TRP A 568 -12.20 21.23 -27.60
CA TRP A 568 -12.76 20.44 -26.53
C TRP A 568 -14.03 19.71 -26.94
N ARG A 569 -14.37 18.68 -26.19
CA ARG A 569 -15.62 17.94 -26.28
C ARG A 569 -16.03 17.39 -24.92
N ALA A 570 -17.32 17.21 -24.69
CA ALA A 570 -17.84 16.49 -23.56
C ALA A 570 -19.12 15.74 -23.95
N GLY A 571 -19.22 14.49 -23.50
CA GLY A 571 -20.31 13.62 -23.84
C GLY A 571 -20.38 12.37 -22.98
N ALA A 572 -21.26 11.47 -23.35
CA ALA A 572 -21.42 10.20 -22.66
C ALA A 572 -21.94 9.12 -23.60
N GLY A 573 -21.83 7.87 -23.16
CA GLY A 573 -22.41 6.76 -23.88
C GLY A 573 -22.13 5.39 -23.25
N PRO A 574 -22.66 4.31 -23.82
CA PRO A 574 -22.46 2.97 -23.34
C PRO A 574 -21.08 2.41 -23.75
N LYS A 575 -20.54 1.59 -22.85
CA LYS A 575 -19.41 0.70 -23.06
C LYS A 575 -19.84 -0.71 -22.66
N ALA A 576 -19.64 -1.68 -23.54
CA ALA A 576 -19.96 -3.07 -23.26
C ALA A 576 -18.79 -3.98 -23.63
N GLY A 577 -18.59 -5.04 -22.88
CA GLY A 577 -17.52 -5.98 -23.18
C GLY A 577 -17.71 -7.34 -22.53
N VAL A 578 -16.86 -8.27 -22.96
CA VAL A 578 -16.71 -9.58 -22.37
C VAL A 578 -15.25 -9.92 -22.17
N LEU A 579 -14.91 -10.34 -20.97
CA LEU A 579 -13.61 -10.87 -20.58
C LEU A 579 -13.74 -12.36 -20.39
N ALA A 580 -12.94 -13.15 -21.10
CA ALA A 580 -12.91 -14.61 -20.97
C ALA A 580 -11.49 -15.10 -20.68
N GLY A 581 -11.35 -16.24 -20.00
CA GLY A 581 -10.05 -16.82 -19.69
C GLY A 581 -10.11 -18.32 -19.54
N ALA A 582 -9.11 -19.00 -20.11
CA ALA A 582 -8.92 -20.44 -19.97
C ALA A 582 -7.42 -20.76 -19.88
N GLY A 583 -6.95 -21.22 -18.72
CA GLY A 583 -5.53 -21.52 -18.50
C GLY A 583 -4.63 -20.30 -18.77
N PRO A 584 -3.65 -20.42 -19.70
CA PRO A 584 -2.73 -19.32 -20.01
C PRO A 584 -3.32 -18.26 -20.96
N LEU A 585 -4.51 -18.47 -21.50
CA LEU A 585 -5.14 -17.59 -22.49
C LEU A 585 -6.18 -16.69 -21.81
N ARG A 586 -6.13 -15.40 -22.12
CA ARG A 586 -7.18 -14.43 -21.79
C ARG A 586 -7.58 -13.68 -23.05
N ALA A 587 -8.87 -13.41 -23.18
CA ALA A 587 -9.45 -12.69 -24.32
C ALA A 587 -10.41 -11.62 -23.83
N LEU A 588 -10.41 -10.49 -24.52
CA LEU A 588 -11.27 -9.34 -24.28
C LEU A 588 -11.93 -8.94 -25.59
N PHE A 589 -13.23 -8.74 -25.57
CA PHE A 589 -13.95 -8.02 -26.60
C PHE A 589 -14.68 -6.85 -25.95
N GLU A 590 -14.46 -5.63 -26.45
CA GLU A 590 -15.03 -4.40 -25.91
C GLU A 590 -15.47 -3.47 -27.02
N VAL A 591 -16.63 -2.85 -26.86
CA VAL A 591 -17.17 -1.81 -27.75
C VAL A 591 -17.64 -0.63 -26.91
N ARG A 592 -17.35 0.58 -27.36
CA ARG A 592 -17.80 1.83 -26.74
C ARG A 592 -18.35 2.77 -27.79
N TYR A 593 -19.50 3.35 -27.51
CA TYR A 593 -20.11 4.44 -28.27
C TYR A 593 -20.18 5.68 -27.39
N LEU A 594 -19.73 6.82 -27.90
CA LEU A 594 -19.81 8.11 -27.22
C LEU A 594 -20.55 9.11 -28.12
N SER A 595 -21.55 9.76 -27.58
CA SER A 595 -22.24 10.90 -28.17
C SER A 595 -21.85 12.16 -27.41
N TYR A 596 -21.38 13.17 -28.13
CA TYR A 596 -20.90 14.41 -27.54
C TYR A 596 -21.97 15.49 -27.66
N ALA A 597 -22.39 16.02 -26.52
CA ALA A 597 -23.40 17.08 -26.43
C ALA A 597 -22.77 18.48 -26.49
N PHE A 598 -21.49 18.59 -26.13
CA PHE A 598 -20.80 19.87 -26.04
C PHE A 598 -19.44 19.82 -26.74
N GLY A 599 -19.00 20.97 -27.28
CA GLY A 599 -17.77 21.08 -28.03
C GLY A 599 -17.91 20.44 -29.42
N ASP A 600 -16.95 19.59 -29.81
CA ASP A 600 -17.06 18.76 -31.01
C ASP A 600 -18.06 17.64 -30.81
N THR A 601 -19.13 17.66 -31.57
CA THR A 601 -20.30 16.79 -31.38
C THR A 601 -20.28 15.50 -32.23
N ALA A 602 -19.22 15.25 -32.99
CA ALA A 602 -19.10 14.03 -33.79
C ALA A 602 -19.10 12.77 -32.90
N PRO A 603 -20.02 11.83 -33.14
CA PRO A 603 -20.06 10.62 -32.34
C PRO A 603 -18.82 9.75 -32.59
N LEU A 604 -18.40 9.01 -31.57
CA LEU A 604 -17.21 8.18 -31.64
C LEU A 604 -17.53 6.72 -31.31
N TRP A 605 -17.28 5.83 -32.26
CA TRP A 605 -17.25 4.38 -32.02
C TRP A 605 -15.82 3.90 -31.85
N THR A 606 -15.58 3.17 -30.78
CA THR A 606 -14.30 2.48 -30.57
C THR A 606 -14.56 1.04 -30.15
N GLY A 607 -13.63 0.16 -30.50
CA GLY A 607 -13.68 -1.19 -30.00
C GLY A 607 -12.33 -1.88 -30.07
N THR A 608 -12.22 -2.94 -29.30
CA THR A 608 -11.03 -3.77 -29.15
C THR A 608 -11.43 -5.23 -29.07
N ALA A 609 -10.76 -6.07 -29.87
CA ALA A 609 -10.78 -7.52 -29.72
C ALA A 609 -9.34 -7.97 -29.50
N ALA A 610 -9.02 -8.50 -28.34
CA ALA A 610 -7.65 -8.82 -27.98
C ALA A 610 -7.54 -10.16 -27.26
N ALA A 611 -6.43 -10.85 -27.50
CA ALA A 611 -6.10 -12.09 -26.81
C ALA A 611 -4.64 -12.03 -26.31
N SER A 612 -4.40 -12.50 -25.10
CA SER A 612 -3.07 -12.55 -24.50
C SER A 612 -2.78 -13.97 -24.07
N LEU A 613 -1.65 -14.51 -24.54
CA LEU A 613 -1.16 -15.83 -24.19
C LEU A 613 0.03 -15.69 -23.24
N LYS A 614 -0.10 -16.17 -22.01
CA LYS A 614 0.99 -16.28 -21.03
C LYS A 614 2.02 -17.28 -21.54
N LEU A 615 3.25 -16.87 -21.79
CA LEU A 615 4.35 -17.73 -22.20
C LEU A 615 5.17 -18.21 -20.99
N SER A 616 5.36 -17.32 -20.02
CA SER A 616 6.02 -17.61 -18.75
C SER A 616 5.40 -16.76 -17.63
N ARG A 617 5.91 -16.84 -16.39
CA ARG A 617 5.50 -15.93 -15.31
C ARG A 617 5.59 -14.46 -15.76
N ASP A 618 6.69 -14.11 -16.43
CA ASP A 618 7.04 -12.72 -16.75
C ASP A 618 7.06 -12.44 -18.25
N SER A 619 6.34 -13.21 -19.08
CA SER A 619 6.22 -12.90 -20.50
C SER A 619 4.89 -13.35 -21.09
N ALA A 620 4.40 -12.58 -22.05
CA ALA A 620 3.17 -12.84 -22.78
C ALA A 620 3.29 -12.42 -24.25
N LEU A 621 2.46 -13.03 -25.09
CA LEU A 621 2.24 -12.64 -26.47
C LEU A 621 0.80 -12.13 -26.61
N ARG A 622 0.62 -10.91 -27.10
CA ARG A 622 -0.68 -10.27 -27.25
C ARG A 622 -1.00 -9.99 -28.71
N LEU A 623 -2.14 -10.50 -29.15
CA LEU A 623 -2.78 -10.12 -30.41
C LEU A 623 -3.91 -9.14 -30.09
N GLU A 624 -3.96 -8.02 -30.79
CA GLU A 624 -4.98 -7.00 -30.60
C GLU A 624 -5.49 -6.50 -31.95
N TYR A 625 -6.79 -6.49 -32.13
CA TYR A 625 -7.48 -5.77 -33.18
C TYR A 625 -8.25 -4.64 -32.57
N SER A 626 -8.01 -3.43 -33.02
CA SER A 626 -8.70 -2.23 -32.54
C SER A 626 -9.26 -1.40 -33.68
N TRP A 627 -10.37 -0.73 -33.41
CA TRP A 627 -10.93 0.27 -34.35
C TRP A 627 -11.38 1.51 -33.59
N ARG A 628 -11.20 2.66 -34.23
CA ARG A 628 -11.61 3.96 -33.78
C ARG A 628 -12.15 4.77 -34.96
N GLY A 629 -13.47 4.96 -35.00
CA GLY A 629 -14.11 5.51 -36.18
C GLY A 629 -13.79 4.67 -37.43
N HIS A 630 -13.04 5.24 -38.35
CA HIS A 630 -12.62 4.58 -39.60
C HIS A 630 -11.24 3.91 -39.53
N VAL A 631 -10.46 4.19 -38.49
CA VAL A 631 -9.10 3.64 -38.32
C VAL A 631 -9.19 2.24 -37.72
N LYS A 632 -8.58 1.27 -38.42
CA LYS A 632 -8.50 -0.13 -37.98
C LYS A 632 -7.04 -0.53 -37.91
N GLU A 633 -6.68 -1.26 -36.86
CA GLU A 633 -5.31 -1.68 -36.60
C GLU A 633 -5.29 -3.11 -36.08
N THR A 634 -4.33 -3.90 -36.52
CA THR A 634 -4.05 -5.24 -35.96
C THR A 634 -2.62 -5.26 -35.45
N GLY A 635 -2.40 -5.64 -34.22
CA GLY A 635 -1.09 -5.65 -33.59
C GLY A 635 -0.74 -7.00 -32.99
N LEU A 636 0.53 -7.41 -33.14
CA LEU A 636 1.10 -8.53 -32.39
C LEU A 636 2.27 -7.99 -31.58
N VAL A 637 2.17 -8.14 -30.25
CA VAL A 637 3.12 -7.54 -29.29
C VAL A 637 3.64 -8.63 -28.35
N TYR A 638 4.95 -8.80 -28.31
CA TYR A 638 5.62 -9.55 -27.25
C TYR A 638 5.78 -8.63 -26.04
N GLN A 639 5.41 -9.10 -24.85
CA GLN A 639 5.44 -8.37 -23.60
C GLN A 639 6.36 -9.07 -22.60
N ARG A 640 7.19 -8.29 -21.92
CA ARG A 640 8.06 -8.74 -20.84
C ARG A 640 7.74 -7.93 -19.57
N PHE A 641 7.46 -8.64 -18.50
CA PHE A 641 7.30 -8.06 -17.18
C PHE A 641 8.62 -8.11 -16.43
N PHE A 642 8.91 -7.09 -15.66
CA PHE A 642 10.16 -6.99 -14.93
C PHE A 642 10.01 -6.06 -13.72
N PHE A 643 10.98 -6.19 -12.83
CA PHE A 643 11.20 -5.27 -11.75
C PHE A 643 12.34 -4.32 -12.14
N PRO A 644 12.28 -3.01 -11.88
CA PRO A 644 13.40 -2.11 -12.16
C PRO A 644 14.60 -2.53 -11.33
N PRO A 645 15.80 -2.57 -11.95
CA PRO A 645 17.03 -2.97 -11.27
C PRO A 645 17.44 -1.98 -10.18
#